data_2534546c16711c1d6fab711ff5d3d0ff
#
_entry.id   2534546c16711c1d6fab711ff5d3d0ff
#
_cell.length_a   1.000
_cell.length_b   1.000
_cell.length_c   1.000
_cell.angle_alpha   90.00
_cell.angle_beta   90.00
_cell.angle_gamma   90.00
#
_symmetry.space_group_name_H-M   'P 1'
#
loop_
_entity.id
_entity.type
_entity.pdbx_description
1 polymer ?
#
loop_
_entity_poly.entity_id
_entity_poly.type
_entity_poly.pdbx_seq_one_letter_code
_entity_poly.pdbx_strand_id
1 'polypeptide(L)'
;MLGANAGYRVSARWPSYFFCFAKKSNQKKAGVASATIGPAFTKAPRSLRCSEKGGTKKTRFAQTVFCSYRLFSALLGANQRGPWFAVQSLVAAGVYVCASVGLAAAPANLDNTRAPYTPSDRLILDRNGATIQRIRVDDKVRRGTWTSLDEISPALIDAVLASEDKRFFDHGGVDMRAAAAAAISNLRGGATTRGASSISMQVAATMDKSLKRAIDGRTVEQKIDQAQAAWALERVWSKQQILETYLNTIFFRGEIQGVSAAAHVLFGKSPHGLNAAESALLAALIRAPQAVRATVERRACEVLKSLDAKGDCGQLAFAMDRWGSAAVMRNEGESIAPHVARYLSPGTEKTTIDRDLQLAARDAIAKHLQQLSGRNAQDAAVVVIDNATGEVLVYVGSSGRLSAAGEVDAARAPRQAGSTLKPFIYGLGLEKNLFTAATLLDDAPFSVDVGGGAYTPQNYAHEYVGPVSVRTALASSLNVPAIRALTLVGVAPSHALLRRAGLTTLVDDPEHYGFSLALGSADVSLIELTNAYRAIANGGVVSSVQFSSCGSMCTSGPAATQSESGRDGRARAAPTTASRRLFSESTAWIITDILADRGARYVTFGFDNPLALSHWAAVKTGTSKDMRDNWTIGFNTRVTVGVWVGNASGAPMHNVTGITGAGPIWADVMEAAAAKFGTGRPSAPPANLLKRHIQFASSDGQVEARRDEWFLRGTEPASSQIAAREASSAGARIVMPTDGTIIALDPDIPAANQRVQLKSGDAARASCWTVNDETLGCSALPVSWSPLAGNSVIKLMDADGQELDRVTIVVRGGLLLAGQAATERSP
;
A
#
# COMPACT_ATOMS: atom_id res chain seq x y z
N MET A 1 -27.69 -47.71 -0.37
CA MET A 1 -26.90 -48.88 -0.72
C MET A 1 -25.48 -48.35 -0.94
N LEU A 2 -24.61 -48.56 -0.01
CA LEU A 2 -23.39 -49.38 -0.03
C LEU A 2 -22.45 -48.98 -1.18
N GLY A 3 -21.24 -48.56 -1.02
CA GLY A 3 -20.27 -48.63 0.07
C GLY A 3 -18.86 -48.29 -0.40
N ALA A 4 -18.06 -47.92 0.57
CA ALA A 4 -16.66 -48.26 0.80
C ALA A 4 -15.54 -47.48 0.10
N ASN A 5 -14.85 -46.69 0.93
CA ASN A 5 -13.39 -46.69 1.28
C ASN A 5 -12.35 -46.92 0.19
N ALA A 6 -11.45 -45.96 0.07
CA ALA A 6 -10.00 -46.22 0.20
C ALA A 6 -9.24 -44.90 0.51
N GLY A 7 -8.58 -44.86 1.64
CA GLY A 7 -7.69 -43.79 2.05
C GLY A 7 -6.30 -43.89 1.41
N TYR A 8 -5.72 -42.71 1.15
CA TYR A 8 -4.26 -42.59 1.03
C TYR A 8 -3.76 -41.48 1.93
N ARG A 9 -3.04 -41.87 2.97
CA ARG A 9 -2.15 -40.99 3.74
C ARG A 9 -0.89 -40.75 2.92
N VAL A 10 -0.58 -39.51 2.64
CA VAL A 10 0.78 -39.11 2.26
C VAL A 10 1.26 -38.08 3.28
N SER A 11 2.23 -38.52 4.06
CA SER A 11 3.02 -37.71 4.97
C SER A 11 4.06 -36.92 4.18
N ALA A 12 3.99 -35.64 4.16
CA ALA A 12 5.07 -34.77 3.69
C ALA A 12 5.74 -34.11 4.89
N ARG A 13 6.97 -34.47 5.14
CA ARG A 13 7.91 -33.85 6.08
C ARG A 13 8.36 -32.51 5.48
N TRP A 14 8.27 -31.46 6.29
CA TRP A 14 8.92 -30.18 6.05
C TRP A 14 10.25 -30.15 6.79
N PRO A 15 11.34 -29.65 6.21
CA PRO A 15 12.56 -29.33 6.95
C PRO A 15 12.51 -27.87 7.42
N SER A 16 12.58 -27.74 8.74
CA SER A 16 12.78 -26.47 9.44
C SER A 16 14.21 -25.97 9.23
N TYR A 17 14.41 -24.80 8.64
CA TYR A 17 15.68 -24.07 8.72
C TYR A 17 15.56 -22.99 9.79
N PHE A 18 16.19 -23.25 10.94
CA PHE A 18 16.50 -22.24 11.94
C PHE A 18 17.82 -21.57 11.56
N PHE A 19 17.79 -20.26 11.32
CA PHE A 19 18.99 -19.45 11.29
C PHE A 19 19.20 -18.81 12.66
N CYS A 20 20.22 -19.30 13.38
CA CYS A 20 20.79 -18.65 14.55
C CYS A 20 21.74 -17.54 14.13
N PHE A 21 21.45 -16.29 14.47
CA PHE A 21 22.42 -15.19 14.43
C PHE A 21 23.13 -15.10 15.78
N ALA A 22 24.39 -15.51 15.80
CA ALA A 22 25.28 -15.28 16.93
C ALA A 22 25.85 -13.86 16.88
N LYS A 23 25.56 -13.06 17.90
CA LYS A 23 26.21 -11.77 18.16
C LYS A 23 27.50 -12.00 18.93
N LYS A 24 28.63 -11.67 18.34
CA LYS A 24 29.93 -11.61 19.01
C LYS A 24 29.96 -10.42 19.98
N SER A 25 30.17 -10.69 21.26
CA SER A 25 30.61 -9.68 22.21
C SER A 25 32.05 -9.96 22.60
N ASN A 26 32.89 -8.96 22.47
CA ASN A 26 34.28 -8.97 22.90
C ASN A 26 34.37 -8.94 24.45
N GLN A 27 34.92 -9.98 25.04
CA GLN A 27 35.43 -9.95 26.40
C GLN A 27 36.94 -9.78 26.38
N LYS A 28 37.42 -8.72 27.03
CA LYS A 28 38.82 -8.61 27.45
C LYS A 28 38.99 -9.20 28.85
N LYS A 29 39.99 -10.07 28.94
CA LYS A 29 40.48 -10.75 30.14
C LYS A 29 41.03 -9.77 31.20
N ALA A 30 40.77 -10.02 32.48
CA ALA A 30 41.70 -9.78 33.58
C ALA A 30 41.38 -10.74 34.72
N GLY A 31 42.20 -11.43 35.13
CA GLY A 31 43.10 -12.03 36.06
C GLY A 31 42.44 -12.47 37.39
N VAL A 32 42.58 -13.77 37.63
CA VAL A 32 42.34 -14.44 38.89
C VAL A 32 43.45 -14.07 39.90
N ALA A 33 43.01 -13.76 41.13
CA ALA A 33 43.85 -13.96 42.31
C ALA A 33 42.98 -14.36 43.52
N SER A 34 43.23 -15.55 44.00
CA SER A 34 42.75 -16.16 45.24
C SER A 34 43.60 -15.66 46.43
N ALA A 35 42.96 -15.38 47.58
CA ALA A 35 43.61 -15.47 48.89
C ALA A 35 42.58 -15.56 50.01
N THR A 36 42.50 -16.66 50.57
CA THR A 36 42.61 -17.20 51.97
C THR A 36 42.12 -16.35 53.13
N ILE A 37 41.37 -17.07 53.98
CA ILE A 37 40.81 -16.80 55.30
C ILE A 37 41.85 -16.68 56.39
N GLY A 38 41.61 -15.78 57.34
CA GLY A 38 42.25 -15.77 58.66
C GLY A 38 41.69 -14.71 59.61
N PRO A 39 41.40 -15.02 60.87
CA PRO A 39 40.64 -14.17 61.76
C PRO A 39 41.55 -13.38 62.71
N ALA A 40 41.08 -12.28 63.31
CA ALA A 40 41.16 -11.91 64.69
C ALA A 40 41.16 -10.42 65.04
N PHE A 41 40.31 -10.09 65.97
CA PHE A 41 40.47 -9.19 67.14
C PHE A 41 40.48 -7.65 66.98
N THR A 42 39.41 -7.14 67.58
CA THR A 42 39.31 -6.01 68.50
C THR A 42 40.12 -4.73 68.29
N LYS A 43 39.38 -3.64 68.16
CA LYS A 43 39.35 -2.44 68.98
C LYS A 43 38.47 -1.30 68.38
N ALA A 44 37.50 -0.88 69.13
CA ALA A 44 36.77 0.34 68.90
C ALA A 44 37.62 1.53 69.44
N PRO A 45 37.17 2.77 69.33
CA PRO A 45 36.60 3.56 68.24
C PRO A 45 37.32 4.90 68.05
N ARG A 46 37.27 5.49 66.91
CA ARG A 46 37.51 6.96 66.80
C ARG A 46 36.71 7.56 65.65
N SER A 47 35.82 8.51 65.99
CA SER A 47 35.30 9.57 65.14
C SER A 47 34.64 9.18 63.76
N LEU A 48 33.34 9.06 63.77
CA LEU A 48 32.48 9.13 62.55
C LEU A 48 32.55 10.55 61.97
N ARG A 49 33.48 10.80 61.03
CA ARG A 49 33.36 11.90 60.08
C ARG A 49 32.58 11.35 58.86
N CYS A 50 31.38 11.87 58.65
CA CYS A 50 30.67 11.66 57.39
C CYS A 50 31.45 12.33 56.26
N SER A 51 32.04 11.55 55.37
CA SER A 51 32.70 12.03 54.15
C SER A 51 31.63 12.29 53.08
N GLU A 52 31.57 13.54 52.63
CA GLU A 52 30.75 13.94 51.49
C GLU A 52 31.33 13.43 50.18
N LYS A 53 30.71 12.42 49.60
CA LYS A 53 30.87 12.10 48.18
C LYS A 53 29.49 11.75 47.56
N GLY A 54 29.02 12.65 46.71
CA GLY A 54 28.21 12.48 45.53
C GLY A 54 26.98 11.55 45.61
N GLY A 55 25.96 11.82 46.40
CA GLY A 55 24.65 11.20 46.36
C GLY A 55 23.55 12.18 46.01
N THR A 56 22.52 11.75 45.29
CA THR A 56 21.33 12.55 44.94
C THR A 56 20.66 13.12 46.21
N LYS A 57 19.97 14.27 46.12
CA LYS A 57 19.30 14.94 47.24
C LYS A 57 18.42 14.00 48.08
N LYS A 58 17.81 12.97 47.51
CA LYS A 58 17.00 11.97 48.22
C LYS A 58 17.80 11.06 49.16
N THR A 59 19.00 10.62 48.78
CA THR A 59 19.87 9.79 49.63
C THR A 59 20.46 10.55 50.80
N ARG A 60 20.72 11.84 50.63
CA ARG A 60 21.24 12.70 51.75
C ARG A 60 20.17 12.90 52.85
N PHE A 61 18.89 13.05 52.44
CA PHE A 61 17.80 13.25 53.38
C PHE A 61 17.51 11.98 54.19
N ALA A 62 17.47 10.82 53.55
CA ALA A 62 17.26 9.53 54.21
C ALA A 62 18.39 9.23 55.20
N GLN A 63 19.64 9.52 54.86
CA GLN A 63 20.79 9.37 55.78
C GLN A 63 20.73 10.32 56.98
N THR A 64 20.32 11.58 56.78
CA THR A 64 20.18 12.55 57.88
C THR A 64 19.07 12.17 58.85
N VAL A 65 17.93 11.68 58.35
CA VAL A 65 16.80 11.22 59.19
C VAL A 65 17.14 9.93 59.92
N PHE A 66 17.85 8.99 59.30
CA PHE A 66 18.30 7.77 59.95
C PHE A 66 19.35 8.04 61.07
N CYS A 67 20.24 8.99 60.86
CA CYS A 67 21.18 9.46 61.90
C CYS A 67 20.41 10.15 63.04
N SER A 68 19.45 11.01 62.78
CA SER A 68 18.64 11.70 63.77
C SER A 68 17.81 10.72 64.59
N TYR A 69 17.24 9.68 64.00
CA TYR A 69 16.47 8.65 64.71
C TYR A 69 17.37 7.83 65.64
N ARG A 70 18.59 7.46 65.23
CA ARG A 70 19.55 6.74 66.07
C ARG A 70 20.07 7.63 67.22
N LEU A 71 20.26 8.92 66.98
CA LEU A 71 20.65 9.85 68.07
C LEU A 71 19.50 10.02 69.08
N PHE A 72 18.26 10.10 68.63
CA PHE A 72 17.10 10.26 69.49
C PHE A 72 16.79 8.97 70.28
N SER A 73 16.98 7.80 69.71
CA SER A 73 16.86 6.51 70.42
C SER A 73 18.00 6.29 71.42
N ALA A 74 19.22 6.83 71.17
CA ALA A 74 20.34 6.76 72.08
C ALA A 74 20.19 7.74 73.27
N LEU A 75 19.56 8.90 73.08
CA LEU A 75 19.30 9.90 74.14
C LEU A 75 18.18 9.50 75.09
N LEU A 76 17.26 8.59 74.70
CA LEU A 76 16.10 8.17 75.50
C LEU A 76 16.29 6.87 76.29
N GLY A 77 17.48 6.34 76.46
CA GLY A 77 17.88 5.26 77.34
C GLY A 77 16.98 4.02 77.20
N ALA A 78 17.51 2.98 76.58
CA ALA A 78 16.81 1.77 76.19
C ALA A 78 16.37 0.88 77.35
N ASN A 79 15.39 1.25 78.14
CA ASN A 79 14.80 0.27 79.07
C ASN A 79 13.43 0.68 79.63
N GLN A 80 12.41 0.81 78.78
CA GLN A 80 11.01 0.75 79.19
C GLN A 80 10.10 0.16 78.11
N ARG A 81 9.65 -1.06 78.25
CA ARG A 81 8.54 -1.67 77.52
C ARG A 81 7.23 -1.33 78.25
N GLY A 82 6.52 -0.31 77.78
CA GLY A 82 5.22 0.07 78.29
C GLY A 82 4.31 0.69 77.26
N PRO A 83 2.98 0.77 77.44
CA PRO A 83 2.02 1.28 76.44
C PRO A 83 2.31 2.73 75.98
N TRP A 84 3.06 3.49 76.73
CA TRP A 84 3.55 4.83 76.34
C TRP A 84 4.51 4.83 75.12
N PHE A 85 5.21 3.74 74.93
CA PHE A 85 6.14 3.64 73.79
C PHE A 85 5.37 3.48 72.44
N ALA A 86 4.20 2.81 72.45
CA ALA A 86 3.32 2.72 71.30
C ALA A 86 2.70 4.08 70.93
N VAL A 87 2.36 4.91 71.90
CA VAL A 87 1.83 6.27 71.68
C VAL A 87 2.92 7.20 71.13
N GLN A 88 4.14 7.13 71.67
CA GLN A 88 5.27 7.93 71.17
C GLN A 88 5.69 7.52 69.74
N SER A 89 5.65 6.26 69.43
CA SER A 89 5.91 5.74 68.07
C SER A 89 4.81 6.19 67.09
N LEU A 90 3.55 6.23 67.51
CA LEU A 90 2.43 6.74 66.70
C LEU A 90 2.52 8.26 66.54
N VAL A 91 2.96 9.03 67.55
CA VAL A 91 3.16 10.48 67.43
C VAL A 91 4.36 10.78 66.53
N ALA A 92 5.48 10.06 66.72
CA ALA A 92 6.65 10.18 65.81
C ALA A 92 6.35 9.84 64.37
N ALA A 93 5.54 8.78 64.13
CA ALA A 93 5.08 8.46 62.77
C ALA A 93 4.12 9.52 62.20
N GLY A 94 3.26 10.11 63.07
CA GLY A 94 2.38 11.22 62.68
C GLY A 94 3.14 12.49 62.33
N VAL A 95 4.17 12.85 63.09
CA VAL A 95 5.05 14.01 62.85
C VAL A 95 5.90 13.79 61.58
N TYR A 96 6.35 12.54 61.33
CA TYR A 96 7.07 12.19 60.11
C TYR A 96 6.19 12.30 58.85
N VAL A 97 4.94 11.83 58.94
CA VAL A 97 3.93 12.00 57.87
C VAL A 97 3.64 13.46 57.61
N CYS A 98 3.48 14.30 58.69
CA CYS A 98 3.25 15.73 58.54
C CYS A 98 4.45 16.50 57.99
N ALA A 99 5.70 16.13 58.34
CA ALA A 99 6.92 16.77 57.84
C ALA A 99 7.23 16.44 56.37
N SER A 100 6.83 15.26 55.91
CA SER A 100 7.07 14.83 54.52
C SER A 100 6.03 15.37 53.53
N VAL A 101 4.85 15.83 53.98
CA VAL A 101 3.80 16.46 53.15
C VAL A 101 4.27 17.75 52.45
N GLY A 102 5.34 18.41 52.96
CA GLY A 102 5.86 19.64 52.38
C GLY A 102 6.87 19.44 51.22
N LEU A 103 7.30 18.20 50.90
CA LEU A 103 8.42 17.92 49.99
C LEU A 103 8.01 17.19 48.70
N ALA A 104 6.73 16.80 48.53
CA ALA A 104 6.26 16.27 47.27
C ALA A 104 6.30 17.40 46.22
N ALA A 105 6.97 17.18 45.09
CA ALA A 105 6.96 18.11 43.98
C ALA A 105 5.50 18.40 43.58
N ALA A 106 5.18 19.68 43.38
CA ALA A 106 3.86 20.07 42.91
C ALA A 106 3.55 19.30 41.61
N PRO A 107 2.40 18.63 41.50
CA PRO A 107 2.05 17.94 40.28
C PRO A 107 1.91 18.92 39.10
N ALA A 108 2.28 18.50 37.91
CA ALA A 108 2.11 19.29 36.70
C ALA A 108 0.65 19.77 36.56
N ASN A 109 0.46 20.93 35.92
CA ASN A 109 -0.88 21.39 35.53
C ASN A 109 -1.60 20.34 34.69
N LEU A 110 -2.93 20.29 34.73
CA LEU A 110 -3.76 19.38 33.94
C LEU A 110 -3.43 19.46 32.44
N ASP A 111 -3.20 20.65 31.91
CA ASP A 111 -2.82 20.86 30.51
C ASP A 111 -1.50 20.15 30.16
N ASN A 112 -0.54 20.12 31.09
CA ASN A 112 0.70 19.38 30.90
C ASN A 112 0.51 17.85 30.92
N THR A 113 -0.63 17.37 31.43
CA THR A 113 -1.01 15.96 31.44
C THR A 113 -1.82 15.60 30.19
N ARG A 114 -2.63 16.52 29.70
CA ARG A 114 -3.41 16.37 28.45
C ARG A 114 -2.51 16.46 27.21
N ALA A 115 -1.56 17.38 27.17
CA ALA A 115 -0.72 17.65 26.00
C ALA A 115 0.05 16.42 25.47
N PRO A 116 0.66 15.54 26.29
CA PRO A 116 1.32 14.33 25.83
C PRO A 116 0.35 13.17 25.56
N TYR A 117 -0.95 13.33 25.86
CA TYR A 117 -1.95 12.28 25.66
C TYR A 117 -2.33 12.23 24.18
N THR A 118 -1.83 11.24 23.49
CA THR A 118 -2.13 11.02 22.06
C THR A 118 -2.97 9.75 21.88
N PRO A 119 -4.00 9.76 21.04
CA PRO A 119 -4.71 8.54 20.67
C PRO A 119 -3.74 7.49 20.12
N SER A 120 -4.04 6.21 20.35
CA SER A 120 -3.28 5.09 19.76
C SER A 120 -3.56 4.92 18.28
N ASP A 121 -4.62 5.51 17.80
CA ASP A 121 -5.05 5.48 16.42
C ASP A 121 -4.93 6.88 15.81
N ARG A 122 -4.37 6.91 14.60
CA ARG A 122 -4.37 8.09 13.75
C ARG A 122 -5.53 7.98 12.76
N LEU A 123 -6.36 9.01 12.67
CA LEU A 123 -7.44 9.08 11.70
C LEU A 123 -6.94 9.76 10.43
N ILE A 124 -7.23 9.16 9.30
CA ILE A 124 -7.03 9.76 7.98
C ILE A 124 -8.39 10.18 7.46
N LEU A 125 -8.49 11.44 7.11
CA LEU A 125 -9.72 12.08 6.68
C LEU A 125 -9.70 12.28 5.16
N ASP A 126 -10.88 12.23 4.56
CA ASP A 126 -11.10 12.63 3.18
C ASP A 126 -10.99 14.16 3.00
N ARG A 127 -11.17 14.63 1.77
CA ARG A 127 -11.14 16.05 1.44
C ARG A 127 -12.24 16.88 2.15
N ASN A 128 -13.31 16.26 2.62
CA ASN A 128 -14.44 16.87 3.30
C ASN A 128 -14.39 16.73 4.83
N GLY A 129 -13.42 15.95 5.37
CA GLY A 129 -13.25 15.72 6.79
C GLY A 129 -13.89 14.43 7.30
N ALA A 130 -14.44 13.57 6.42
CA ALA A 130 -14.94 12.27 6.80
C ALA A 130 -13.78 11.27 6.95
N THR A 131 -13.88 10.37 7.95
CA THR A 131 -12.85 9.33 8.17
C THR A 131 -12.85 8.32 7.02
N ILE A 132 -11.67 8.09 6.45
CA ILE A 132 -11.46 7.08 5.39
C ILE A 132 -10.55 5.94 5.83
N GLN A 133 -9.72 6.18 6.84
CA GLN A 133 -8.81 5.17 7.36
C GLN A 133 -8.46 5.44 8.81
N ARG A 134 -8.37 4.38 9.60
CA ARG A 134 -7.83 4.38 10.95
C ARG A 134 -6.54 3.58 10.96
N ILE A 135 -5.46 4.18 11.46
CA ILE A 135 -4.14 3.54 11.55
C ILE A 135 -3.77 3.44 13.01
N ARG A 136 -3.45 2.25 13.46
CA ARG A 136 -2.90 2.05 14.78
C ARG A 136 -1.43 2.46 14.80
N VAL A 137 -1.08 3.41 15.69
CA VAL A 137 0.28 3.94 15.85
C VAL A 137 0.95 3.50 17.16
N ASP A 138 0.17 2.96 18.10
CA ASP A 138 0.66 2.36 19.35
C ASP A 138 0.08 0.94 19.52
N ASP A 139 0.90 -0.08 19.29
CA ASP A 139 0.48 -1.48 19.35
C ASP A 139 0.33 -2.02 20.78
N LYS A 140 0.84 -1.28 21.78
CA LYS A 140 0.84 -1.71 23.19
C LYS A 140 -0.40 -1.24 23.93
N VAL A 141 -0.98 -0.13 23.50
CA VAL A 141 -2.11 0.50 24.17
C VAL A 141 -3.17 0.87 23.14
N ARG A 142 -4.43 0.59 23.43
CA ARG A 142 -5.57 1.07 22.67
C ARG A 142 -6.22 2.22 23.40
N ARG A 143 -5.96 3.44 22.93
CA ARG A 143 -6.34 4.71 23.55
C ARG A 143 -7.11 5.57 22.53
N GLY A 144 -8.28 6.07 22.93
CA GLY A 144 -9.07 7.01 22.13
C GLY A 144 -8.62 8.47 22.34
N THR A 145 -9.46 9.40 21.94
CA THR A 145 -9.29 10.83 22.25
C THR A 145 -9.50 11.09 23.73
N TRP A 146 -8.86 12.14 24.26
CA TRP A 146 -9.19 12.64 25.60
C TRP A 146 -10.64 13.11 25.61
N THR A 147 -11.40 12.65 26.59
CA THR A 147 -12.83 12.96 26.77
C THR A 147 -12.99 13.85 28.00
N SER A 148 -13.59 15.01 27.85
CA SER A 148 -13.91 15.90 28.97
C SER A 148 -15.03 15.28 29.83
N LEU A 149 -15.10 15.68 31.10
CA LEU A 149 -16.00 15.04 32.06
C LEU A 149 -17.48 15.23 31.68
N ASP A 150 -17.84 16.33 31.05
CA ASP A 150 -19.16 16.66 30.51
C ASP A 150 -19.56 15.81 29.30
N GLU A 151 -18.59 15.23 28.58
CA GLU A 151 -18.83 14.30 27.49
C GLU A 151 -18.92 12.83 27.94
N ILE A 152 -18.86 12.58 29.26
CA ILE A 152 -18.96 11.22 29.84
C ILE A 152 -20.34 11.02 30.44
N SER A 153 -20.93 9.85 30.20
CA SER A 153 -22.22 9.50 30.77
C SER A 153 -22.24 9.65 32.29
N PRO A 154 -23.23 10.37 32.88
CA PRO A 154 -23.40 10.44 34.32
C PRO A 154 -23.52 9.06 34.99
N ALA A 155 -24.18 8.10 34.32
CA ALA A 155 -24.29 6.73 34.79
C ALA A 155 -22.93 6.04 34.97
N LEU A 156 -21.93 6.36 34.13
CA LEU A 156 -20.57 5.82 34.29
C LEU A 156 -19.86 6.49 35.46
N ILE A 157 -20.00 7.80 35.63
CA ILE A 157 -19.40 8.53 36.75
C ILE A 157 -19.93 7.94 38.06
N ASP A 158 -21.24 7.80 38.20
CA ASP A 158 -21.87 7.23 39.38
C ASP A 158 -21.41 5.77 39.63
N ALA A 159 -21.36 4.95 38.59
CA ALA A 159 -20.91 3.56 38.70
C ALA A 159 -19.46 3.43 39.14
N VAL A 160 -18.58 4.29 38.63
CA VAL A 160 -17.16 4.30 39.00
C VAL A 160 -16.97 4.80 40.43
N LEU A 161 -17.68 5.85 40.83
CA LEU A 161 -17.67 6.34 42.21
C LEU A 161 -18.18 5.28 43.18
N ALA A 162 -19.30 4.65 42.87
CA ALA A 162 -19.88 3.59 43.70
C ALA A 162 -18.94 2.37 43.83
N SER A 163 -18.18 2.04 42.75
CA SER A 163 -17.25 0.91 42.76
C SER A 163 -15.95 1.22 43.45
N GLU A 164 -15.32 2.36 43.14
CA GLU A 164 -13.93 2.65 43.45
C GLU A 164 -13.79 3.55 44.68
N ASP A 165 -14.64 4.58 44.84
CA ASP A 165 -14.48 5.60 45.88
C ASP A 165 -15.82 6.33 46.19
N LYS A 166 -16.69 5.71 46.98
CA LYS A 166 -18.05 6.21 47.27
C LYS A 166 -18.08 7.62 47.87
N ARG A 167 -17.03 8.02 48.54
CA ARG A 167 -16.90 9.32 49.20
C ARG A 167 -15.85 10.21 48.56
N PHE A 168 -15.62 10.03 47.31
CA PHE A 168 -14.58 10.75 46.56
C PHE A 168 -14.64 12.27 46.77
N PHE A 169 -15.84 12.82 46.76
CA PHE A 169 -16.04 14.27 46.93
C PHE A 169 -15.97 14.75 48.42
N ASP A 170 -16.00 13.80 49.40
CA ASP A 170 -16.08 14.11 50.82
C ASP A 170 -14.74 14.06 51.57
N HIS A 171 -13.65 13.65 50.87
CA HIS A 171 -12.32 13.56 51.50
C HIS A 171 -11.25 14.26 50.65
N GLY A 172 -10.13 14.66 51.30
CA GLY A 172 -9.01 15.32 50.66
C GLY A 172 -7.90 14.35 50.32
N GLY A 173 -8.00 13.64 49.17
CA GLY A 173 -6.92 12.76 48.67
C GLY A 173 -6.98 11.31 49.15
N VAL A 174 -7.26 11.10 50.44
CA VAL A 174 -7.32 9.78 51.07
C VAL A 174 -8.58 9.65 51.92
N ASP A 175 -9.36 8.61 51.73
CA ASP A 175 -10.50 8.28 52.59
C ASP A 175 -10.00 7.62 53.90
N MET A 176 -9.78 8.42 54.94
CA MET A 176 -9.29 7.93 56.22
C MET A 176 -10.23 6.96 56.90
N ARG A 177 -11.56 7.10 56.68
CA ARG A 177 -12.57 6.16 57.23
C ARG A 177 -12.48 4.81 56.53
N ALA A 178 -12.34 4.77 55.21
CA ALA A 178 -12.15 3.55 54.44
C ALA A 178 -10.80 2.89 54.79
N ALA A 179 -9.76 3.68 54.97
CA ALA A 179 -8.44 3.19 55.36
C ALA A 179 -8.47 2.51 56.77
N ALA A 180 -9.11 3.15 57.74
CA ALA A 180 -9.29 2.58 59.10
C ALA A 180 -10.11 1.29 59.07
N ALA A 181 -11.24 1.28 58.31
CA ALA A 181 -12.08 0.09 58.15
C ALA A 181 -11.35 -1.08 57.51
N ALA A 182 -10.52 -0.78 56.50
CA ALA A 182 -9.66 -1.78 55.82
C ALA A 182 -8.58 -2.34 56.75
N ALA A 183 -7.95 -1.48 57.58
CA ALA A 183 -6.95 -1.90 58.54
C ALA A 183 -7.54 -2.82 59.61
N ILE A 184 -8.75 -2.50 60.17
CA ILE A 184 -9.46 -3.32 61.14
C ILE A 184 -9.88 -4.66 60.52
N SER A 185 -10.39 -4.65 59.27
CA SER A 185 -10.78 -5.89 58.58
C SER A 185 -9.57 -6.83 58.33
N ASN A 186 -8.43 -6.30 57.95
CA ASN A 186 -7.19 -7.06 57.74
C ASN A 186 -6.63 -7.64 59.06
N LEU A 187 -6.78 -6.92 60.19
CA LEU A 187 -6.37 -7.41 61.52
C LEU A 187 -7.27 -8.55 62.03
N ARG A 188 -8.54 -8.60 61.61
CA ARG A 188 -9.49 -9.66 61.99
C ARG A 188 -9.41 -10.92 61.14
N GLY A 189 -8.41 -11.05 60.23
CA GLY A 189 -8.13 -12.28 59.48
C GLY A 189 -9.16 -12.64 58.39
N GLY A 190 -9.95 -11.68 57.93
CA GLY A 190 -10.89 -11.90 56.82
C GLY A 190 -10.12 -12.03 55.49
N ALA A 191 -10.41 -13.11 54.75
CA ALA A 191 -9.80 -13.45 53.45
C ALA A 191 -10.09 -12.45 52.32
N THR A 192 -10.77 -11.36 52.59
CA THR A 192 -11.09 -10.30 51.61
C THR A 192 -10.28 -9.03 51.92
N THR A 193 -9.11 -8.88 51.31
CA THR A 193 -8.35 -7.64 51.32
C THR A 193 -9.17 -6.54 50.65
N ARG A 194 -9.92 -5.74 51.44
CA ARG A 194 -10.53 -4.48 50.97
C ARG A 194 -9.39 -3.50 50.68
N GLY A 195 -9.27 -3.05 49.41
CA GLY A 195 -8.36 -2.00 49.04
C GLY A 195 -8.90 -0.64 49.50
N ALA A 196 -8.11 0.14 50.26
CA ALA A 196 -8.44 1.50 50.68
C ALA A 196 -7.76 2.56 49.80
N SER A 197 -7.60 2.31 48.53
CA SER A 197 -6.96 3.27 47.62
C SER A 197 -8.03 4.15 46.98
N SER A 198 -7.99 5.45 47.23
CA SER A 198 -8.84 6.44 46.59
C SER A 198 -8.52 6.65 45.10
N ILE A 199 -9.47 7.26 44.35
CA ILE A 199 -9.25 7.66 42.96
C ILE A 199 -8.02 8.57 42.84
N SER A 200 -7.87 9.55 43.77
CA SER A 200 -6.71 10.45 43.80
C SER A 200 -5.38 9.73 43.95
N MET A 201 -5.32 8.66 44.77
CA MET A 201 -4.14 7.81 44.93
C MET A 201 -3.83 7.05 43.65
N GLN A 202 -4.84 6.60 42.93
CA GLN A 202 -4.68 5.87 41.67
C GLN A 202 -4.18 6.80 40.55
N VAL A 203 -4.68 8.03 40.46
CA VAL A 203 -4.19 9.06 39.52
C VAL A 203 -2.75 9.41 39.81
N ALA A 204 -2.41 9.67 41.06
CA ALA A 204 -1.04 9.97 41.48
C ALA A 204 -0.05 8.86 41.08
N ALA A 205 -0.45 7.59 41.27
CA ALA A 205 0.34 6.44 40.84
C ALA A 205 0.44 6.27 39.32
N THR A 206 -0.50 6.84 38.55
CA THR A 206 -0.43 6.82 37.09
C THR A 206 0.56 7.86 36.57
N MET A 207 0.64 9.01 37.24
CA MET A 207 1.54 10.12 36.89
C MET A 207 3.00 9.85 37.27
N ASP A 208 3.27 9.15 38.36
CA ASP A 208 4.63 8.80 38.81
C ASP A 208 4.86 7.28 38.72
N LYS A 209 5.78 6.90 37.80
CA LYS A 209 6.15 5.49 37.55
C LYS A 209 6.72 4.80 38.80
N SER A 210 7.34 5.55 39.74
CA SER A 210 7.88 5.01 40.98
C SER A 210 6.81 4.51 41.94
N LEU A 211 5.58 5.04 41.79
CA LEU A 211 4.42 4.71 42.62
C LEU A 211 3.59 3.56 42.03
N LYS A 212 3.93 3.03 40.85
CA LYS A 212 3.24 1.92 40.23
C LYS A 212 3.46 0.62 41.01
N ARG A 213 2.45 -0.27 40.98
CA ARG A 213 2.50 -1.60 41.60
C ARG A 213 3.62 -2.43 40.96
N ALA A 214 4.53 -2.98 41.79
CA ALA A 214 5.45 -4.01 41.35
C ALA A 214 4.73 -5.37 41.17
N ILE A 215 5.38 -6.31 40.50
CA ILE A 215 4.85 -7.66 40.23
C ILE A 215 4.48 -8.38 41.55
N ASP A 216 5.27 -8.17 42.60
CA ASP A 216 5.14 -8.82 43.93
C ASP A 216 4.15 -8.11 44.89
N GLY A 217 3.43 -7.12 44.42
CA GLY A 217 2.48 -6.36 45.24
C GLY A 217 2.98 -4.97 45.60
N ARG A 218 2.22 -4.24 46.44
CA ARG A 218 2.59 -2.90 46.94
C ARG A 218 3.15 -3.01 48.37
N THR A 219 4.27 -2.40 48.63
CA THR A 219 4.80 -2.24 49.99
C THR A 219 3.98 -1.19 50.76
N VAL A 220 4.05 -1.24 52.10
CA VAL A 220 3.41 -0.24 52.97
C VAL A 220 3.97 1.15 52.67
N GLU A 221 5.27 1.24 52.42
CA GLU A 221 5.96 2.48 52.06
C GLU A 221 5.39 3.08 50.77
N GLN A 222 5.23 2.28 49.71
CA GLN A 222 4.61 2.74 48.45
C GLN A 222 3.17 3.24 48.64
N LYS A 223 2.40 2.68 49.57
CA LYS A 223 1.04 3.16 49.88
C LYS A 223 1.10 4.51 50.59
N ILE A 224 2.07 4.72 51.49
CA ILE A 224 2.27 6.00 52.15
C ILE A 224 2.69 7.08 51.12
N ASP A 225 3.61 6.76 50.25
CA ASP A 225 4.05 7.68 49.18
C ASP A 225 2.89 8.03 48.23
N GLN A 226 2.03 7.06 47.89
CA GLN A 226 0.81 7.31 47.08
C GLN A 226 -0.18 8.21 47.82
N ALA A 227 -0.35 8.04 49.16
CA ALA A 227 -1.20 8.90 49.95
C ALA A 227 -0.69 10.34 49.98
N GLN A 228 0.60 10.51 50.19
CA GLN A 228 1.25 11.82 50.13
C GLN A 228 1.11 12.50 48.77
N ALA A 229 1.33 11.73 47.66
CA ALA A 229 1.16 12.23 46.31
C ALA A 229 -0.31 12.61 46.02
N ALA A 230 -1.29 11.85 46.54
CA ALA A 230 -2.69 12.19 46.44
C ALA A 230 -3.06 13.48 47.19
N TRP A 231 -2.54 13.71 48.38
CA TRP A 231 -2.72 14.97 49.10
C TRP A 231 -2.08 16.16 48.37
N ALA A 232 -0.90 15.97 47.80
CA ALA A 232 -0.24 16.99 47.00
C ALA A 232 -1.04 17.31 45.72
N LEU A 233 -1.62 16.28 45.08
CA LEU A 233 -2.45 16.42 43.88
C LEU A 233 -3.69 17.26 44.14
N GLU A 234 -4.45 16.97 45.24
CA GLU A 234 -5.69 17.65 45.56
C GLU A 234 -5.49 19.09 46.09
N ARG A 235 -4.27 19.51 46.37
CA ARG A 235 -3.96 20.93 46.64
C ARG A 235 -3.94 21.78 45.37
N VAL A 236 -3.72 21.14 44.21
CA VAL A 236 -3.52 21.84 42.92
C VAL A 236 -4.68 21.54 41.95
N TRP A 237 -5.23 20.35 41.99
CA TRP A 237 -6.31 19.90 41.05
C TRP A 237 -7.64 19.80 41.76
N SER A 238 -8.69 20.20 41.04
CA SER A 238 -10.07 19.96 41.50
C SER A 238 -10.43 18.48 41.41
N LYS A 239 -11.44 18.07 42.15
CA LYS A 239 -12.01 16.73 42.11
C LYS A 239 -12.45 16.32 40.68
N GLN A 240 -13.04 17.26 39.95
CA GLN A 240 -13.43 17.06 38.56
C GLN A 240 -12.22 16.78 37.66
N GLN A 241 -11.16 17.55 37.80
CA GLN A 241 -9.91 17.32 37.03
C GLN A 241 -9.27 15.96 37.33
N ILE A 242 -9.29 15.53 38.57
CA ILE A 242 -8.78 14.24 39.01
C ILE A 242 -9.64 13.11 38.42
N LEU A 243 -10.97 13.20 38.49
CA LEU A 243 -11.88 12.20 37.98
C LEU A 243 -11.78 12.08 36.44
N GLU A 244 -11.72 13.22 35.74
CA GLU A 244 -11.50 13.25 34.30
C GLU A 244 -10.19 12.54 33.90
N THR A 245 -9.11 12.88 34.59
CA THR A 245 -7.81 12.23 34.34
C THR A 245 -7.85 10.74 34.64
N TYR A 246 -8.54 10.36 35.72
CA TYR A 246 -8.74 8.95 36.06
C TYR A 246 -9.39 8.19 34.92
N LEU A 247 -10.56 8.65 34.46
CA LEU A 247 -11.33 7.99 33.41
C LEU A 247 -10.61 7.92 32.06
N ASN A 248 -9.74 8.89 31.76
CA ASN A 248 -8.93 8.89 30.53
C ASN A 248 -7.68 8.03 30.61
N THR A 249 -7.15 7.74 31.80
CA THR A 249 -5.85 7.07 31.94
C THR A 249 -5.91 5.65 32.49
N ILE A 250 -7.05 5.26 33.07
CA ILE A 250 -7.23 3.91 33.63
C ILE A 250 -7.33 2.84 32.54
N PHE A 251 -6.85 1.62 32.84
CA PHE A 251 -7.03 0.46 31.99
C PHE A 251 -8.29 -0.30 32.34
N PHE A 252 -9.11 -0.59 31.34
CA PHE A 252 -10.37 -1.33 31.50
C PHE A 252 -10.21 -2.83 31.24
N ARG A 253 -9.58 -3.21 30.11
CA ARG A 253 -9.33 -4.61 29.78
C ARG A 253 -8.19 -4.73 28.77
N GLY A 254 -7.21 -5.63 29.07
CA GLY A 254 -6.06 -5.84 28.18
C GLY A 254 -5.32 -4.52 27.88
N GLU A 255 -5.28 -4.17 26.63
CA GLU A 255 -4.63 -2.96 26.10
C GLU A 255 -5.53 -1.69 26.14
N ILE A 256 -6.82 -1.84 26.49
CA ILE A 256 -7.80 -0.73 26.42
C ILE A 256 -7.55 0.24 27.57
N GLN A 257 -7.12 1.45 27.24
CA GLN A 257 -6.87 2.55 28.15
C GLN A 257 -7.81 3.73 27.86
N GLY A 258 -8.46 4.22 28.91
CA GLY A 258 -9.35 5.38 28.87
C GLY A 258 -10.78 5.04 28.41
N VAL A 259 -11.71 5.89 28.87
CA VAL A 259 -13.15 5.71 28.66
C VAL A 259 -13.54 5.76 27.18
N SER A 260 -12.88 6.63 26.38
CA SER A 260 -13.18 6.75 24.96
C SER A 260 -12.93 5.41 24.23
N ALA A 261 -11.77 4.80 24.45
CA ALA A 261 -11.47 3.50 23.86
C ALA A 261 -12.37 2.38 24.41
N ALA A 262 -12.66 2.38 25.72
CA ALA A 262 -13.49 1.37 26.36
C ALA A 262 -14.94 1.40 25.83
N ALA A 263 -15.55 2.57 25.75
CA ALA A 263 -16.91 2.73 25.22
C ALA A 263 -16.99 2.29 23.75
N HIS A 264 -16.01 2.71 22.95
CA HIS A 264 -16.00 2.39 21.52
C HIS A 264 -15.71 0.92 21.25
N VAL A 265 -14.67 0.36 21.87
CA VAL A 265 -14.22 -1.02 21.61
C VAL A 265 -15.18 -2.05 22.18
N LEU A 266 -15.73 -1.82 23.38
CA LEU A 266 -16.58 -2.82 24.04
C LEU A 266 -18.05 -2.70 23.65
N PHE A 267 -18.54 -1.50 23.35
CA PHE A 267 -19.97 -1.26 23.12
C PHE A 267 -20.29 -0.57 21.78
N GLY A 268 -19.29 -0.10 21.03
CA GLY A 268 -19.50 0.63 19.76
C GLY A 268 -20.18 1.98 19.95
N LYS A 269 -20.00 2.63 21.13
CA LYS A 269 -20.67 3.87 21.52
C LYS A 269 -19.67 4.97 21.89
N SER A 270 -20.11 6.22 21.83
CA SER A 270 -19.40 7.32 22.48
C SER A 270 -19.49 7.20 24.00
N PRO A 271 -18.58 7.77 24.80
CA PRO A 271 -18.61 7.76 26.25
C PRO A 271 -19.90 8.33 26.84
N HIS A 272 -20.51 9.34 26.22
CA HIS A 272 -21.77 9.94 26.61
C HIS A 272 -22.97 8.99 26.43
N GLY A 273 -22.91 8.10 25.45
CA GLY A 273 -24.01 7.16 25.12
C GLY A 273 -24.06 5.88 25.96
N LEU A 274 -23.23 5.72 26.99
CA LEU A 274 -23.24 4.56 27.87
C LEU A 274 -24.43 4.55 28.78
N ASN A 275 -25.17 3.42 28.84
CA ASN A 275 -26.29 3.22 29.78
C ASN A 275 -25.78 2.65 31.13
N ALA A 276 -26.71 2.50 32.10
CA ALA A 276 -26.39 2.03 33.46
C ALA A 276 -25.74 0.63 33.48
N ALA A 277 -26.20 -0.30 32.65
CA ALA A 277 -25.65 -1.66 32.60
C ALA A 277 -24.21 -1.67 31.99
N GLU A 278 -23.98 -0.96 30.90
CA GLU A 278 -22.65 -0.80 30.27
C GLU A 278 -21.68 -0.09 31.22
N SER A 279 -22.15 0.94 31.91
CA SER A 279 -21.41 1.71 32.91
C SER A 279 -20.98 0.84 34.10
N ALA A 280 -21.88 0.03 34.62
CA ALA A 280 -21.59 -0.91 35.71
C ALA A 280 -20.57 -1.98 35.30
N LEU A 281 -20.65 -2.47 34.05
CA LEU A 281 -19.66 -3.39 33.49
C LEU A 281 -18.27 -2.74 33.40
N LEU A 282 -18.15 -1.50 32.91
CA LEU A 282 -16.90 -0.77 32.88
C LEU A 282 -16.32 -0.55 34.28
N ALA A 283 -17.15 -0.14 35.26
CA ALA A 283 -16.72 0.02 36.64
C ALA A 283 -16.22 -1.30 37.25
N ALA A 284 -16.90 -2.43 36.96
CA ALA A 284 -16.46 -3.74 37.40
C ALA A 284 -15.13 -4.19 36.81
N LEU A 285 -14.85 -3.80 35.55
CA LEU A 285 -13.59 -4.07 34.87
C LEU A 285 -12.40 -3.33 35.47
N ILE A 286 -12.57 -2.09 35.92
CA ILE A 286 -11.49 -1.30 36.52
C ILE A 286 -10.83 -2.07 37.68
N ARG A 287 -11.62 -2.73 38.53
CA ARG A 287 -11.14 -3.49 39.68
C ARG A 287 -10.36 -4.76 39.29
N ALA A 288 -10.70 -5.37 38.17
CA ALA A 288 -10.08 -6.60 37.70
C ALA A 288 -10.15 -6.71 36.16
N PRO A 289 -9.25 -6.01 35.45
CA PRO A 289 -9.25 -5.96 33.98
C PRO A 289 -9.19 -7.32 33.28
N GLN A 290 -8.62 -8.33 33.94
CA GLN A 290 -8.46 -9.68 33.40
C GLN A 290 -9.49 -10.70 33.96
N ALA A 291 -10.52 -10.25 34.72
CA ALA A 291 -11.50 -11.14 35.29
C ALA A 291 -12.32 -11.86 34.21
N VAL A 292 -12.69 -13.11 34.51
CA VAL A 292 -13.58 -13.91 33.68
C VAL A 292 -14.99 -13.31 33.67
N ARG A 293 -15.76 -13.57 32.59
CA ARG A 293 -17.09 -12.99 32.32
C ARG A 293 -18.00 -13.05 33.53
N ALA A 294 -18.18 -14.21 34.14
CA ALA A 294 -19.05 -14.40 35.30
C ALA A 294 -18.68 -13.55 36.52
N THR A 295 -17.40 -13.31 36.73
CA THR A 295 -16.93 -12.43 37.83
C THR A 295 -17.22 -10.96 37.54
N VAL A 296 -17.06 -10.53 36.29
CA VAL A 296 -17.37 -9.14 35.87
C VAL A 296 -18.89 -8.89 36.01
N GLU A 297 -19.69 -9.82 35.50
CA GLU A 297 -21.16 -9.76 35.57
C GLU A 297 -21.68 -9.66 37.02
N ARG A 298 -21.20 -10.55 37.92
CA ARG A 298 -21.56 -10.49 39.33
C ARG A 298 -21.20 -9.15 39.97
N ARG A 299 -19.99 -8.62 39.72
CA ARG A 299 -19.57 -7.32 40.26
C ARG A 299 -20.34 -6.16 39.66
N ALA A 300 -20.65 -6.20 38.37
CA ALA A 300 -21.47 -5.20 37.72
C ALA A 300 -22.91 -5.18 38.32
N CYS A 301 -23.44 -6.37 38.61
CA CYS A 301 -24.73 -6.49 39.32
C CYS A 301 -24.66 -5.87 40.73
N GLU A 302 -23.57 -6.08 41.46
CA GLU A 302 -23.34 -5.45 42.79
C GLU A 302 -23.29 -3.91 42.67
N VAL A 303 -22.66 -3.37 41.64
CA VAL A 303 -22.61 -1.93 41.33
C VAL A 303 -24.01 -1.41 41.03
N LEU A 304 -24.76 -2.03 40.11
CA LEU A 304 -26.12 -1.63 39.77
C LEU A 304 -27.01 -1.58 40.99
N LYS A 305 -27.02 -2.61 41.81
CA LYS A 305 -27.81 -2.66 43.05
C LYS A 305 -27.36 -1.64 44.08
N SER A 306 -26.11 -1.17 44.04
CA SER A 306 -25.62 -0.13 44.94
C SER A 306 -26.07 1.28 44.52
N LEU A 307 -26.43 1.46 43.28
CA LEU A 307 -26.95 2.72 42.74
C LEU A 307 -28.50 2.77 42.80
N ASP A 308 -29.11 1.66 42.40
CA ASP A 308 -30.55 1.46 42.53
C ASP A 308 -30.86 0.07 43.06
N ALA A 309 -31.50 -0.04 44.23
CA ALA A 309 -31.84 -1.32 44.86
C ALA A 309 -32.75 -2.19 43.96
N LYS A 310 -33.49 -1.58 43.02
CA LYS A 310 -34.36 -2.27 42.06
C LYS A 310 -33.61 -2.54 40.71
N GLY A 311 -32.33 -2.25 40.64
CA GLY A 311 -31.52 -2.42 39.40
C GLY A 311 -31.62 -3.83 38.85
N ASP A 312 -32.05 -3.94 37.61
CA ASP A 312 -32.23 -5.21 36.92
C ASP A 312 -30.90 -5.72 36.35
N CYS A 313 -30.36 -6.76 36.98
CA CYS A 313 -29.14 -7.41 36.53
C CYS A 313 -29.30 -8.21 35.22
N GLY A 314 -30.53 -8.48 34.77
CA GLY A 314 -30.78 -9.16 33.48
C GLY A 314 -30.30 -8.37 32.28
N GLN A 315 -30.25 -7.04 32.38
CA GLN A 315 -29.72 -6.16 31.32
C GLN A 315 -28.22 -6.34 31.08
N LEU A 316 -27.47 -6.86 32.07
CA LEU A 316 -26.02 -7.10 31.91
C LEU A 316 -25.73 -8.19 30.90
N ALA A 317 -26.52 -9.24 30.84
CA ALA A 317 -26.34 -10.33 29.88
C ALA A 317 -26.40 -9.81 28.44
N PHE A 318 -27.40 -8.96 28.13
CA PHE A 318 -27.55 -8.34 26.82
C PHE A 318 -26.38 -7.39 26.47
N ALA A 319 -25.91 -6.59 27.42
CA ALA A 319 -24.75 -5.72 27.22
C ALA A 319 -23.47 -6.54 27.01
N MET A 320 -23.34 -7.69 27.70
CA MET A 320 -22.18 -8.59 27.56
C MET A 320 -22.20 -9.43 26.28
N ASP A 321 -23.32 -9.69 25.65
CA ASP A 321 -23.40 -10.40 24.37
C ASP A 321 -22.82 -9.55 23.25
N ARG A 322 -22.89 -8.24 23.36
CA ARG A 322 -22.19 -7.30 22.47
C ARG A 322 -20.71 -7.25 22.77
N TRP A 323 -20.29 -7.47 24.01
CA TRP A 323 -18.92 -7.47 24.43
C TRP A 323 -18.17 -8.71 23.96
N GLY A 324 -17.19 -8.52 23.13
CA GLY A 324 -16.37 -9.60 22.58
C GLY A 324 -16.96 -10.28 21.36
N SER A 325 -18.05 -9.76 20.77
CA SER A 325 -18.35 -10.09 19.39
C SER A 325 -17.15 -9.66 18.54
N ALA A 326 -16.64 -10.57 17.72
CA ALA A 326 -15.50 -10.28 16.83
C ALA A 326 -15.77 -9.07 15.90
N ALA A 327 -17.02 -8.63 15.76
CA ALA A 327 -17.44 -7.44 15.04
C ALA A 327 -17.14 -6.15 15.82
N VAL A 328 -17.29 -6.16 17.17
CA VAL A 328 -16.99 -5.00 18.02
C VAL A 328 -15.47 -4.86 18.22
N MET A 329 -14.77 -5.99 18.42
CA MET A 329 -13.30 -6.00 18.51
C MET A 329 -12.64 -5.65 17.17
N ARG A 330 -13.31 -5.93 16.05
CA ARG A 330 -12.94 -5.58 14.68
C ARG A 330 -13.70 -4.36 14.17
N ASN A 331 -14.22 -3.49 15.02
CA ASN A 331 -14.57 -2.14 14.60
C ASN A 331 -13.26 -1.39 14.31
N GLU A 332 -12.52 -1.94 13.36
CA GLU A 332 -11.62 -1.26 12.47
C GLU A 332 -12.53 -0.27 11.76
N GLY A 333 -12.61 0.93 12.33
CA GLY A 333 -13.37 2.01 11.72
C GLY A 333 -12.96 2.06 10.25
N GLU A 334 -13.88 2.44 9.37
CA GLU A 334 -13.78 2.41 7.92
C GLU A 334 -12.35 2.36 7.38
N SER A 335 -11.95 1.18 6.88
CA SER A 335 -10.68 0.96 6.20
C SER A 335 -10.93 0.98 4.71
N ILE A 336 -11.19 2.16 4.14
CA ILE A 336 -11.48 2.30 2.71
C ILE A 336 -10.27 2.71 1.89
N ALA A 337 -9.20 3.19 2.55
CA ALA A 337 -7.98 3.67 1.90
C ALA A 337 -6.70 3.19 2.60
N PRO A 338 -6.50 1.86 2.82
CA PRO A 338 -5.40 1.33 3.63
C PRO A 338 -4.01 1.67 3.07
N HIS A 339 -3.87 1.74 1.74
CA HIS A 339 -2.60 2.01 1.08
C HIS A 339 -2.22 3.49 1.11
N VAL A 340 -3.18 4.42 1.08
CA VAL A 340 -2.93 5.87 1.11
C VAL A 340 -2.14 6.28 2.35
N ALA A 341 -2.48 5.69 3.47
CA ALA A 341 -1.90 6.00 4.77
C ALA A 341 -0.37 5.85 4.84
N ARG A 342 0.18 4.94 4.03
CA ARG A 342 1.63 4.66 3.97
C ARG A 342 2.43 5.80 3.31
N TYR A 343 1.75 6.69 2.59
CA TYR A 343 2.37 7.76 1.80
C TYR A 343 2.17 9.15 2.39
N LEU A 344 1.41 9.24 3.48
CA LEU A 344 1.17 10.51 4.14
C LEU A 344 2.32 10.84 5.10
N SER A 345 2.79 12.09 5.05
CA SER A 345 3.75 12.59 6.03
C SER A 345 3.20 12.48 7.46
N PRO A 346 4.05 12.26 8.47
CA PRO A 346 3.62 12.34 9.87
C PRO A 346 2.87 13.64 10.13
N GLY A 347 1.73 13.57 10.81
CA GLY A 347 0.88 14.74 11.09
C GLY A 347 -0.11 15.11 9.98
N THR A 348 -0.06 14.48 8.79
CA THR A 348 -1.10 14.70 7.77
C THR A 348 -2.34 13.90 8.13
N GLU A 349 -3.42 14.56 8.48
CA GLU A 349 -4.70 13.92 8.79
C GLU A 349 -5.68 14.03 7.60
N LYS A 350 -5.72 15.18 6.92
CA LYS A 350 -6.64 15.47 5.83
C LYS A 350 -5.98 15.20 4.47
N THR A 351 -6.65 14.41 3.64
CA THR A 351 -6.20 14.02 2.30
C THR A 351 -7.01 14.71 1.20
N THR A 352 -6.58 14.53 -0.05
CA THR A 352 -7.33 14.92 -1.25
C THR A 352 -8.33 13.86 -1.70
N ILE A 353 -8.33 12.69 -1.09
CA ILE A 353 -9.23 11.57 -1.43
C ILE A 353 -10.69 12.01 -1.29
N ASP A 354 -11.49 11.61 -2.25
CA ASP A 354 -12.93 11.76 -2.21
C ASP A 354 -13.56 10.43 -1.77
N ARG A 355 -14.17 10.42 -0.57
CA ARG A 355 -14.67 9.20 0.07
C ARG A 355 -15.69 8.45 -0.80
N ASP A 356 -16.64 9.16 -1.39
CA ASP A 356 -17.72 8.53 -2.15
C ASP A 356 -17.19 7.92 -3.44
N LEU A 357 -16.31 8.63 -4.14
CA LEU A 357 -15.67 8.11 -5.36
C LEU A 357 -14.71 6.95 -5.04
N GLN A 358 -14.03 6.99 -3.89
CA GLN A 358 -13.20 5.87 -3.42
C GLN A 358 -14.04 4.62 -3.18
N LEU A 359 -15.22 4.74 -2.60
CA LEU A 359 -16.16 3.64 -2.40
C LEU A 359 -16.68 3.12 -3.74
N ALA A 360 -17.12 4.00 -4.63
CA ALA A 360 -17.56 3.62 -5.98
C ALA A 360 -16.49 2.84 -6.75
N ALA A 361 -15.23 3.25 -6.65
CA ALA A 361 -14.12 2.53 -7.27
C ALA A 361 -13.91 1.13 -6.67
N ARG A 362 -14.05 0.97 -5.36
CA ARG A 362 -13.97 -0.34 -4.68
C ARG A 362 -15.14 -1.25 -5.08
N ASP A 363 -16.33 -0.70 -5.18
CA ASP A 363 -17.52 -1.44 -5.60
C ASP A 363 -17.41 -1.88 -7.06
N ALA A 364 -16.90 -1.03 -7.96
CA ALA A 364 -16.60 -1.38 -9.34
C ALA A 364 -15.58 -2.52 -9.42
N ILE A 365 -14.49 -2.48 -8.64
CA ILE A 365 -13.53 -3.58 -8.54
C ILE A 365 -14.22 -4.87 -8.12
N ALA A 366 -14.99 -4.84 -7.02
CA ALA A 366 -15.63 -6.03 -6.47
C ALA A 366 -16.62 -6.63 -7.48
N LYS A 367 -17.45 -5.80 -8.12
CA LYS A 367 -18.43 -6.19 -9.15
C LYS A 367 -17.76 -6.90 -10.32
N HIS A 368 -16.74 -6.29 -10.90
CA HIS A 368 -16.14 -6.81 -12.14
C HIS A 368 -15.18 -7.98 -11.90
N LEU A 369 -14.46 -8.04 -10.77
CA LEU A 369 -13.66 -9.21 -10.43
C LEU A 369 -14.54 -10.44 -10.16
N GLN A 370 -15.74 -10.27 -9.59
CA GLN A 370 -16.71 -11.37 -9.48
C GLN A 370 -17.12 -11.92 -10.85
N GLN A 371 -17.32 -11.06 -11.86
CA GLN A 371 -17.64 -11.48 -13.23
C GLN A 371 -16.48 -12.21 -13.90
N LEU A 372 -15.24 -11.96 -13.48
CA LEU A 372 -14.03 -12.65 -13.93
C LEU A 372 -13.71 -13.92 -13.11
N SER A 373 -14.63 -14.35 -12.24
CA SER A 373 -14.50 -15.58 -11.47
C SER A 373 -14.18 -16.77 -12.39
N GLY A 374 -13.17 -17.57 -12.02
CA GLY A 374 -12.67 -18.69 -12.83
C GLY A 374 -11.66 -18.32 -13.92
N ARG A 375 -11.38 -17.01 -14.13
CA ARG A 375 -10.39 -16.56 -15.13
C ARG A 375 -9.02 -16.21 -14.51
N ASN A 376 -8.76 -16.63 -13.29
CA ASN A 376 -7.54 -16.33 -12.54
C ASN A 376 -7.21 -14.84 -12.50
N ALA A 377 -8.21 -13.98 -12.25
CA ALA A 377 -8.08 -12.55 -12.05
C ALA A 377 -8.51 -12.21 -10.61
N GLN A 378 -7.57 -11.84 -9.73
CA GLN A 378 -7.82 -11.71 -8.29
C GLN A 378 -7.63 -10.29 -7.78
N ASP A 379 -6.81 -9.48 -8.47
CA ASP A 379 -6.41 -8.16 -8.01
C ASP A 379 -6.77 -7.07 -9.02
N ALA A 380 -7.06 -5.90 -8.49
CA ALA A 380 -7.22 -4.68 -9.26
C ALA A 380 -6.78 -3.46 -8.44
N ALA A 381 -6.33 -2.43 -9.14
CA ALA A 381 -6.00 -1.14 -8.58
C ALA A 381 -6.63 -0.02 -9.40
N VAL A 382 -7.02 1.07 -8.73
CA VAL A 382 -7.61 2.26 -9.35
C VAL A 382 -6.96 3.51 -8.79
N VAL A 383 -6.59 4.42 -9.70
CA VAL A 383 -6.11 5.76 -9.37
C VAL A 383 -6.92 6.78 -10.17
N VAL A 384 -7.44 7.81 -9.50
CA VAL A 384 -8.09 8.95 -10.14
C VAL A 384 -7.37 10.23 -9.73
N ILE A 385 -6.99 11.04 -10.69
CA ILE A 385 -6.25 12.28 -10.48
C ILE A 385 -7.04 13.44 -11.11
N ASP A 386 -7.23 14.52 -10.36
CA ASP A 386 -7.76 15.79 -10.90
C ASP A 386 -6.74 16.37 -11.90
N ASN A 387 -7.21 16.70 -13.11
CA ASN A 387 -6.31 17.15 -14.16
C ASN A 387 -5.65 18.48 -13.82
N ALA A 388 -6.42 19.44 -13.28
CA ALA A 388 -5.96 20.79 -13.03
C ALA A 388 -4.99 20.86 -11.83
N THR A 389 -5.35 20.22 -10.72
CA THR A 389 -4.63 20.37 -9.45
C THR A 389 -3.56 19.29 -9.23
N GLY A 390 -3.73 18.11 -9.81
CA GLY A 390 -2.90 16.93 -9.52
C GLY A 390 -3.29 16.24 -8.20
N GLU A 391 -4.40 16.63 -7.58
CA GLU A 391 -4.93 15.96 -6.40
C GLU A 391 -5.35 14.54 -6.74
N VAL A 392 -4.90 13.58 -5.93
CA VAL A 392 -5.33 12.19 -6.01
C VAL A 392 -6.69 12.07 -5.34
N LEU A 393 -7.73 11.85 -6.14
CA LEU A 393 -9.13 11.75 -5.68
C LEU A 393 -9.50 10.33 -5.25
N VAL A 394 -8.90 9.32 -5.89
CA VAL A 394 -9.07 7.90 -5.58
C VAL A 394 -7.72 7.20 -5.61
N TYR A 395 -7.52 6.35 -4.63
CA TYR A 395 -6.35 5.48 -4.56
C TYR A 395 -6.74 4.13 -3.96
N VAL A 396 -7.02 3.17 -4.81
CA VAL A 396 -7.28 1.78 -4.42
C VAL A 396 -6.10 0.93 -4.86
N GLY A 397 -5.30 0.46 -3.91
CA GLY A 397 -4.08 -0.31 -4.20
C GLY A 397 -4.30 -1.81 -4.31
N SER A 398 -5.46 -2.35 -3.92
CA SER A 398 -5.77 -3.78 -4.07
C SER A 398 -7.28 -4.03 -4.03
N SER A 399 -7.69 -5.22 -4.46
CA SER A 399 -9.08 -5.71 -4.35
C SER A 399 -9.48 -6.10 -2.90
N GLY A 400 -8.62 -5.88 -1.92
CA GLY A 400 -8.87 -6.14 -0.52
C GLY A 400 -9.09 -7.63 -0.23
N ARG A 401 -10.30 -8.01 0.22
CA ARG A 401 -10.60 -9.40 0.60
C ARG A 401 -10.67 -10.37 -0.59
N LEU A 402 -10.75 -9.90 -1.81
CA LEU A 402 -10.72 -10.72 -3.01
C LEU A 402 -9.29 -11.11 -3.40
N SER A 403 -8.30 -10.34 -2.93
CA SER A 403 -6.88 -10.60 -3.16
C SER A 403 -6.32 -11.59 -2.14
N ALA A 404 -5.49 -12.52 -2.61
CA ALA A 404 -4.65 -13.35 -1.75
C ALA A 404 -3.52 -12.54 -1.07
N ALA A 405 -3.23 -11.33 -1.57
CA ALA A 405 -2.17 -10.44 -1.10
C ALA A 405 -2.68 -8.99 -0.95
N GLY A 406 -3.78 -8.78 -0.24
CA GLY A 406 -4.48 -7.49 -0.11
C GLY A 406 -3.64 -6.35 0.45
N GLU A 407 -2.51 -6.64 1.09
CA GLU A 407 -1.54 -5.66 1.59
C GLU A 407 -0.57 -5.15 0.52
N VAL A 408 -0.48 -5.82 -0.64
CA VAL A 408 0.35 -5.37 -1.76
C VAL A 408 -0.32 -4.17 -2.43
N ASP A 409 0.43 -3.11 -2.58
CA ASP A 409 -0.02 -1.89 -3.26
C ASP A 409 0.25 -1.99 -4.76
N ALA A 410 -0.71 -2.53 -5.52
CA ALA A 410 -0.62 -2.66 -6.97
C ALA A 410 -0.66 -1.31 -7.71
N ALA A 411 -1.09 -0.22 -7.05
CA ALA A 411 -1.02 1.11 -7.67
C ALA A 411 0.42 1.63 -7.77
N ARG A 412 1.36 1.07 -6.98
CA ARG A 412 2.80 1.38 -7.02
C ARG A 412 3.68 0.22 -7.46
N ALA A 413 3.19 -1.00 -7.40
CA ALA A 413 3.96 -2.15 -7.85
C ALA A 413 4.33 -2.00 -9.33
N PRO A 414 5.61 -2.17 -9.71
CA PRO A 414 6.01 -2.16 -11.11
C PRO A 414 5.38 -3.36 -11.84
N ARG A 415 4.76 -3.08 -12.99
CA ARG A 415 4.09 -4.07 -13.83
C ARG A 415 4.28 -3.73 -15.30
N GLN A 416 4.35 -4.72 -16.17
CA GLN A 416 4.53 -4.50 -17.61
C GLN A 416 3.41 -3.62 -18.19
N ALA A 417 3.80 -2.51 -18.80
CA ALA A 417 2.89 -1.48 -19.28
C ALA A 417 1.99 -1.93 -20.45
N GLY A 418 2.43 -2.92 -21.23
CA GLY A 418 1.75 -3.29 -22.45
C GLY A 418 1.57 -2.10 -23.40
N SER A 419 0.52 -2.11 -24.18
CA SER A 419 0.26 -1.07 -25.19
C SER A 419 -0.02 0.34 -24.65
N THR A 420 0.04 0.56 -23.31
CA THR A 420 -0.21 1.90 -22.74
C THR A 420 0.92 2.89 -23.02
N LEU A 421 2.11 2.45 -23.44
CA LEU A 421 3.21 3.32 -23.80
C LEU A 421 3.11 3.87 -25.24
N LYS A 422 2.30 3.27 -26.11
CA LYS A 422 2.15 3.66 -27.52
C LYS A 422 1.86 5.16 -27.73
N PRO A 423 0.94 5.81 -26.98
CA PRO A 423 0.65 7.22 -27.19
C PRO A 423 1.89 8.13 -27.06
N PHE A 424 2.83 7.78 -26.20
CA PHE A 424 4.06 8.54 -25.99
C PHE A 424 5.02 8.39 -27.17
N ILE A 425 5.12 7.19 -27.73
CA ILE A 425 5.97 6.89 -28.90
C ILE A 425 5.42 7.59 -30.14
N TYR A 426 4.13 7.44 -30.42
CA TYR A 426 3.48 8.15 -31.52
C TYR A 426 3.52 9.66 -31.32
N GLY A 427 3.31 10.14 -30.08
CA GLY A 427 3.43 11.54 -29.74
C GLY A 427 4.81 12.13 -30.06
N LEU A 428 5.86 11.36 -29.75
CA LEU A 428 7.23 11.80 -30.08
C LEU A 428 7.50 11.86 -31.59
N GLY A 429 6.93 10.93 -32.36
CA GLY A 429 7.03 10.96 -33.83
C GLY A 429 6.28 12.13 -34.45
N LEU A 430 5.09 12.46 -33.94
CA LEU A 430 4.34 13.66 -34.33
C LEU A 430 5.10 14.95 -33.94
N GLU A 431 5.63 15.03 -32.71
CA GLU A 431 6.40 16.18 -32.21
C GLU A 431 7.67 16.46 -33.06
N LYS A 432 8.31 15.41 -33.54
CA LYS A 432 9.49 15.48 -34.40
C LYS A 432 9.18 15.59 -35.90
N ASN A 433 7.91 15.67 -36.30
CA ASN A 433 7.43 15.68 -37.67
C ASN A 433 7.93 14.47 -38.51
N LEU A 434 8.16 13.32 -37.89
CA LEU A 434 8.56 12.11 -38.60
C LEU A 434 7.41 11.46 -39.37
N PHE A 435 6.21 11.68 -38.89
CA PHE A 435 4.95 11.27 -39.52
C PHE A 435 3.81 12.16 -39.03
N THR A 436 2.65 12.08 -39.68
CA THR A 436 1.41 12.76 -39.30
C THR A 436 0.36 11.70 -38.89
N ALA A 437 -0.79 12.15 -38.37
CA ALA A 437 -1.89 11.24 -38.04
C ALA A 437 -2.44 10.49 -39.28
N ALA A 438 -2.26 11.05 -40.48
CA ALA A 438 -2.66 10.46 -41.74
C ALA A 438 -1.59 9.60 -42.44
N THR A 439 -0.35 9.62 -41.94
CA THR A 439 0.73 8.81 -42.52
C THR A 439 0.36 7.33 -42.46
N LEU A 440 0.45 6.63 -43.59
CA LEU A 440 0.23 5.20 -43.66
C LEU A 440 1.47 4.44 -43.17
N LEU A 441 1.29 3.56 -42.23
CA LEU A 441 2.24 2.56 -41.77
C LEU A 441 1.80 1.19 -42.28
N ASP A 442 2.73 0.38 -42.67
CA ASP A 442 2.43 -0.94 -43.17
C ASP A 442 2.24 -1.95 -42.00
N ASP A 443 1.05 -2.50 -41.85
CA ASP A 443 0.76 -3.57 -40.90
C ASP A 443 0.89 -4.93 -41.61
N ALA A 444 2.12 -5.29 -41.92
CA ALA A 444 2.52 -6.53 -42.58
C ALA A 444 3.71 -7.15 -41.84
N PRO A 445 3.92 -8.47 -42.00
CA PRO A 445 5.08 -9.13 -41.38
C PRO A 445 6.39 -8.43 -41.72
N PHE A 446 7.21 -8.18 -40.71
CA PHE A 446 8.56 -7.69 -40.91
C PHE A 446 9.47 -8.14 -39.77
N SER A 447 10.76 -8.11 -39.99
CA SER A 447 11.76 -8.44 -38.99
C SER A 447 12.66 -7.25 -38.76
N VAL A 448 13.10 -7.07 -37.51
CA VAL A 448 14.08 -6.09 -37.10
C VAL A 448 15.29 -6.84 -36.56
N ASP A 449 16.48 -6.51 -37.02
CA ASP A 449 17.71 -7.03 -36.46
C ASP A 449 17.94 -6.37 -35.09
N VAL A 450 18.13 -7.19 -34.06
CA VAL A 450 18.37 -6.73 -32.66
C VAL A 450 19.74 -7.13 -32.14
N GLY A 451 20.69 -7.34 -33.03
CA GLY A 451 22.10 -7.64 -32.69
C GLY A 451 22.32 -9.06 -32.13
N GLY A 452 21.30 -9.81 -31.84
CA GLY A 452 21.32 -11.19 -31.34
C GLY A 452 20.37 -12.12 -32.12
N GLY A 453 19.72 -11.62 -33.16
CA GLY A 453 18.78 -12.32 -34.00
C GLY A 453 17.69 -11.42 -34.57
N ALA A 454 16.83 -11.97 -35.42
CA ALA A 454 15.72 -11.24 -36.01
C ALA A 454 14.50 -11.24 -35.02
N TYR A 455 14.02 -10.06 -34.65
CA TYR A 455 12.78 -9.89 -33.90
C TYR A 455 11.62 -9.70 -34.88
N THR A 456 10.68 -10.65 -34.88
CA THR A 456 9.49 -10.63 -35.76
C THR A 456 8.24 -10.38 -34.94
N PRO A 457 7.76 -9.12 -34.89
CA PRO A 457 6.55 -8.79 -34.13
C PRO A 457 5.28 -9.33 -34.78
N GLN A 458 4.28 -9.63 -33.94
CA GLN A 458 2.95 -10.06 -34.38
C GLN A 458 1.87 -9.21 -33.73
N ASN A 459 0.73 -9.05 -34.44
CA ASN A 459 -0.48 -8.51 -33.86
C ASN A 459 -1.12 -9.51 -32.90
N TYR A 460 -1.96 -9.04 -31.98
CA TYR A 460 -2.62 -9.90 -31.01
C TYR A 460 -3.50 -10.99 -31.65
N ALA A 461 -4.21 -10.65 -32.74
CA ALA A 461 -5.06 -11.58 -33.49
C ALA A 461 -4.28 -12.46 -34.51
N HIS A 462 -2.95 -12.29 -34.64
CA HIS A 462 -2.11 -12.90 -35.68
C HIS A 462 -2.54 -12.57 -37.10
N GLU A 463 -3.35 -11.53 -37.29
CA GLU A 463 -3.82 -11.02 -38.57
C GLU A 463 -3.17 -9.66 -38.84
N TYR A 464 -3.06 -9.33 -40.13
CA TYR A 464 -2.47 -8.07 -40.56
C TYR A 464 -3.50 -7.37 -41.49
N VAL A 465 -3.58 -6.04 -41.32
CA VAL A 465 -4.55 -5.21 -42.06
C VAL A 465 -3.96 -4.48 -43.26
N GLY A 466 -2.64 -4.63 -43.52
CA GLY A 466 -1.92 -3.92 -44.57
C GLY A 466 -1.67 -2.42 -44.22
N PRO A 467 -1.67 -1.53 -45.22
CA PRO A 467 -1.47 -0.12 -44.99
C PRO A 467 -2.54 0.47 -44.08
N VAL A 468 -2.14 1.07 -42.98
CA VAL A 468 -3.03 1.65 -41.96
C VAL A 468 -2.52 3.01 -41.50
N SER A 469 -3.41 3.98 -41.32
CA SER A 469 -2.99 5.29 -40.84
C SER A 469 -2.49 5.25 -39.38
N VAL A 470 -1.59 6.18 -39.04
CA VAL A 470 -1.13 6.37 -37.64
C VAL A 470 -2.31 6.52 -36.68
N ARG A 471 -3.38 7.24 -37.07
CA ARG A 471 -4.62 7.38 -36.27
C ARG A 471 -5.22 6.02 -35.93
N THR A 472 -5.51 5.23 -36.97
CA THR A 472 -6.14 3.92 -36.80
C THR A 472 -5.20 2.94 -36.08
N ALA A 473 -3.90 2.95 -36.41
CA ALA A 473 -2.88 2.11 -35.76
C ALA A 473 -2.78 2.35 -34.26
N LEU A 474 -2.77 3.64 -33.81
CA LEU A 474 -2.72 3.99 -32.38
C LEU A 474 -4.04 3.71 -31.68
N ALA A 475 -5.18 4.14 -32.25
CA ALA A 475 -6.50 3.98 -31.65
C ALA A 475 -6.88 2.49 -31.50
N SER A 476 -6.63 1.69 -32.53
CA SER A 476 -6.83 0.22 -32.54
C SER A 476 -5.70 -0.57 -31.89
N SER A 477 -4.65 0.10 -31.45
CA SER A 477 -3.54 -0.52 -30.68
C SER A 477 -2.75 -1.59 -31.44
N LEU A 478 -2.65 -1.51 -32.77
CA LEU A 478 -1.91 -2.47 -33.57
C LEU A 478 -0.42 -2.53 -33.16
N ASN A 479 0.17 -3.72 -33.20
CA ASN A 479 1.53 -3.95 -32.68
C ASN A 479 2.60 -3.64 -33.73
N VAL A 480 2.44 -4.18 -34.92
CA VAL A 480 3.45 -4.03 -35.99
C VAL A 480 3.64 -2.55 -36.37
N PRO A 481 2.56 -1.76 -36.61
CA PRO A 481 2.72 -0.31 -36.86
C PRO A 481 3.38 0.44 -35.70
N ALA A 482 3.16 0.01 -34.44
CA ALA A 482 3.78 0.67 -33.28
C ALA A 482 5.30 0.43 -33.25
N ILE A 483 5.77 -0.76 -33.64
CA ILE A 483 7.20 -1.04 -33.74
C ILE A 483 7.82 -0.28 -34.92
N ARG A 484 7.13 -0.20 -36.06
CA ARG A 484 7.58 0.64 -37.19
C ARG A 484 7.69 2.12 -36.78
N ALA A 485 6.71 2.63 -36.02
CA ALA A 485 6.78 3.97 -35.46
C ALA A 485 8.01 4.14 -34.53
N LEU A 486 8.27 3.17 -33.64
CA LEU A 486 9.45 3.19 -32.78
C LEU A 486 10.75 3.12 -33.56
N THR A 487 10.81 2.37 -34.67
CA THR A 487 11.98 2.33 -35.55
C THR A 487 12.28 3.70 -36.14
N LEU A 488 11.25 4.47 -36.48
CA LEU A 488 11.42 5.85 -37.00
C LEU A 488 11.82 6.84 -35.90
N VAL A 489 11.25 6.70 -34.71
CA VAL A 489 11.48 7.63 -33.58
C VAL A 489 12.79 7.33 -32.86
N GLY A 490 13.16 6.07 -32.75
CA GLY A 490 14.30 5.55 -32.01
C GLY A 490 13.98 5.15 -30.58
N VAL A 491 14.62 4.07 -30.10
CA VAL A 491 14.41 3.53 -28.76
C VAL A 491 14.91 4.50 -27.68
N ALA A 492 16.15 5.01 -27.79
CA ALA A 492 16.74 5.89 -26.79
C ALA A 492 15.97 7.22 -26.61
N PRO A 493 15.51 7.93 -27.67
CA PRO A 493 14.65 9.10 -27.50
C PRO A 493 13.30 8.79 -26.85
N SER A 494 12.70 7.63 -27.16
CA SER A 494 11.43 7.18 -26.57
C SER A 494 11.60 6.86 -25.09
N HIS A 495 12.65 6.14 -24.71
CA HIS A 495 13.01 5.88 -23.33
C HIS A 495 13.21 7.18 -22.52
N ALA A 496 13.99 8.13 -23.06
CA ALA A 496 14.21 9.42 -22.43
C ALA A 496 12.91 10.21 -22.23
N LEU A 497 11.98 10.16 -23.21
CA LEU A 497 10.67 10.78 -23.10
C LEU A 497 9.84 10.15 -21.96
N LEU A 498 9.77 8.82 -21.88
CA LEU A 498 9.03 8.08 -20.86
C LEU A 498 9.56 8.39 -19.46
N ARG A 499 10.87 8.48 -19.28
CA ARG A 499 11.45 8.95 -18.01
C ARG A 499 11.08 10.40 -17.70
N ARG A 500 11.07 11.28 -18.70
CA ARG A 500 10.58 12.66 -18.55
C ARG A 500 9.09 12.70 -18.23
N ALA A 501 8.29 11.75 -18.67
CA ALA A 501 6.88 11.64 -18.31
C ALA A 501 6.67 11.25 -16.84
N GLY A 502 7.73 10.85 -16.13
CA GLY A 502 7.68 10.52 -14.71
C GLY A 502 7.66 9.01 -14.43
N LEU A 503 7.90 8.17 -15.44
CA LEU A 503 8.02 6.72 -15.26
C LEU A 503 9.40 6.40 -14.69
N THR A 504 9.51 6.41 -13.36
CA THR A 504 10.80 6.31 -12.65
C THR A 504 11.36 4.90 -12.59
N THR A 505 10.53 3.91 -12.89
CA THR A 505 10.88 2.49 -12.91
C THR A 505 11.74 2.07 -14.12
N LEU A 506 11.80 2.89 -15.16
CA LEU A 506 12.66 2.66 -16.33
C LEU A 506 14.12 3.00 -15.97
N VAL A 507 14.77 2.12 -15.22
CA VAL A 507 16.13 2.35 -14.67
C VAL A 507 17.25 1.81 -15.56
N ASP A 508 16.92 0.82 -16.41
CA ASP A 508 17.89 0.18 -17.31
C ASP A 508 18.15 1.02 -18.54
N ASP A 509 19.23 0.72 -19.26
CA ASP A 509 19.60 1.41 -20.48
C ASP A 509 18.58 1.15 -21.61
N PRO A 510 18.42 2.07 -22.58
CA PRO A 510 17.44 1.91 -23.66
C PRO A 510 17.58 0.60 -24.44
N GLU A 511 18.80 0.11 -24.61
CA GLU A 511 19.14 -1.12 -25.32
C GLU A 511 18.54 -2.36 -24.63
N HIS A 512 18.39 -2.34 -23.30
CA HIS A 512 17.74 -3.41 -22.53
C HIS A 512 16.28 -3.61 -22.96
N TYR A 513 15.57 -2.52 -23.21
CA TYR A 513 14.16 -2.58 -23.63
C TYR A 513 14.01 -2.84 -25.13
N GLY A 514 14.93 -2.35 -25.94
CA GLY A 514 14.93 -2.53 -27.38
C GLY A 514 13.59 -2.13 -28.03
N PHE A 515 13.25 -2.77 -29.14
CA PHE A 515 11.98 -2.53 -29.86
C PHE A 515 10.75 -3.04 -29.11
N SER A 516 10.89 -3.93 -28.13
CA SER A 516 9.81 -4.39 -27.28
C SER A 516 9.21 -3.28 -26.42
N LEU A 517 9.91 -2.14 -26.26
CA LEU A 517 9.42 -0.94 -25.62
C LEU A 517 8.10 -0.43 -26.23
N ALA A 518 7.93 -0.58 -27.58
CA ALA A 518 6.68 -0.22 -28.25
C ALA A 518 5.49 -1.09 -27.81
N LEU A 519 5.76 -2.29 -27.34
CA LEU A 519 4.76 -3.24 -26.82
C LEU A 519 4.66 -3.19 -25.29
N GLY A 520 5.42 -2.30 -24.63
CA GLY A 520 5.37 -2.07 -23.19
C GLY A 520 6.05 -3.15 -22.36
N SER A 521 7.22 -3.64 -22.79
CA SER A 521 8.09 -4.52 -21.99
C SER A 521 8.61 -3.85 -20.71
N ALA A 522 8.53 -2.52 -20.62
CA ALA A 522 8.95 -1.78 -19.44
C ALA A 522 7.91 -1.91 -18.31
N ASP A 523 8.40 -2.12 -17.09
CA ASP A 523 7.59 -2.13 -15.88
C ASP A 523 7.32 -0.69 -15.40
N VAL A 524 6.05 -0.38 -15.13
CA VAL A 524 5.58 0.94 -14.68
C VAL A 524 4.62 0.81 -13.51
N SER A 525 4.51 1.85 -12.68
CA SER A 525 3.47 1.92 -11.65
C SER A 525 2.20 2.57 -12.20
N LEU A 526 1.03 2.13 -11.72
CA LEU A 526 -0.26 2.68 -12.14
C LEU A 526 -0.35 4.19 -11.89
N ILE A 527 0.10 4.65 -10.72
CA ILE A 527 0.03 6.08 -10.37
C ILE A 527 0.91 6.93 -11.29
N GLU A 528 2.14 6.48 -11.60
CA GLU A 528 3.04 7.22 -12.51
C GLU A 528 2.47 7.23 -13.93
N LEU A 529 1.97 6.09 -14.40
CA LEU A 529 1.37 5.98 -15.72
C LEU A 529 0.09 6.84 -15.84
N THR A 530 -0.78 6.84 -14.81
CA THR A 530 -1.97 7.70 -14.77
C THR A 530 -1.59 9.17 -14.82
N ASN A 531 -0.54 9.58 -14.07
CA ASN A 531 -0.04 10.96 -14.11
C ASN A 531 0.61 11.34 -15.46
N ALA A 532 1.26 10.38 -16.14
CA ALA A 532 1.78 10.59 -17.48
C ALA A 532 0.65 10.84 -18.51
N TYR A 533 -0.47 10.14 -18.39
CA TYR A 533 -1.67 10.40 -19.20
C TYR A 533 -2.34 11.74 -18.84
N ARG A 534 -2.32 12.12 -17.57
CA ARG A 534 -2.76 13.47 -17.16
C ARG A 534 -1.94 14.55 -17.83
N ALA A 535 -0.65 14.32 -18.09
CA ALA A 535 0.15 15.28 -18.85
C ALA A 535 -0.37 15.46 -20.29
N ILE A 536 -0.85 14.39 -20.94
CA ILE A 536 -1.49 14.48 -22.26
C ILE A 536 -2.80 15.29 -22.12
N ALA A 537 -3.64 14.99 -21.12
CA ALA A 537 -4.88 15.74 -20.83
C ALA A 537 -4.64 17.24 -20.60
N ASN A 538 -3.48 17.60 -20.06
CA ASN A 538 -3.06 18.97 -19.76
C ASN A 538 -2.18 19.60 -20.86
N GLY A 539 -2.41 19.27 -22.13
CA GLY A 539 -1.70 19.89 -23.25
C GLY A 539 -0.18 19.61 -23.24
N GLY A 540 0.22 18.45 -22.76
CA GLY A 540 1.61 17.99 -22.75
C GLY A 540 2.45 18.45 -21.57
N VAL A 541 1.84 18.88 -20.45
CA VAL A 541 2.55 19.38 -19.26
C VAL A 541 2.48 18.38 -18.11
N VAL A 542 3.63 17.89 -17.67
CA VAL A 542 3.79 17.01 -16.49
C VAL A 542 3.91 17.86 -15.23
N SER A 543 3.17 17.51 -14.19
CA SER A 543 3.32 18.07 -12.84
C SER A 543 3.16 16.96 -11.79
N SER A 544 3.56 17.22 -10.54
CA SER A 544 3.48 16.26 -9.44
C SER A 544 2.03 15.96 -9.04
N VAL A 545 1.83 14.78 -8.45
CA VAL A 545 0.57 14.42 -7.78
C VAL A 545 0.60 14.84 -6.31
N GLN A 546 -0.58 15.06 -5.72
CA GLN A 546 -0.75 15.51 -4.34
C GLN A 546 -1.75 14.62 -3.60
N PHE A 547 -1.40 14.22 -2.37
CA PHE A 547 -2.27 13.43 -1.47
C PHE A 547 -2.86 14.27 -0.33
N SER A 548 -2.39 15.50 -0.16
CA SER A 548 -2.90 16.43 0.83
C SER A 548 -3.11 17.80 0.16
N SER A 549 -4.24 18.44 0.45
CA SER A 549 -4.44 19.82 0.01
C SER A 549 -3.47 20.72 0.77
N CYS A 550 -2.53 21.30 0.06
CA CYS A 550 -1.68 22.34 0.61
C CYS A 550 -2.51 23.62 0.83
N GLY A 551 -2.90 23.87 2.10
CA GLY A 551 -3.30 25.23 2.48
C GLY A 551 -2.10 26.17 2.27
N SER A 552 -2.32 27.46 2.13
CA SER A 552 -1.37 28.52 1.79
C SER A 552 -0.09 28.63 2.65
N MET A 553 0.23 27.64 3.48
CA MET A 553 1.41 27.56 4.32
C MET A 553 2.45 26.48 3.91
N CYS A 554 2.29 25.84 2.78
CA CYS A 554 3.34 24.93 2.29
C CYS A 554 4.44 25.71 1.54
N THR A 555 5.10 26.62 2.24
CA THR A 555 6.44 27.06 1.85
C THR A 555 7.40 25.95 2.25
N SER A 556 7.94 25.26 1.25
CA SER A 556 9.20 24.50 1.28
C SER A 556 9.70 24.04 2.66
N GLY A 557 9.06 23.04 3.25
CA GLY A 557 9.71 22.19 4.25
C GLY A 557 10.60 21.17 3.52
N PRO A 558 11.75 20.80 4.07
CA PRO A 558 12.65 19.85 3.43
C PRO A 558 11.92 18.53 3.21
N ALA A 559 11.94 18.06 1.96
CA ALA A 559 11.49 16.72 1.62
C ALA A 559 12.16 15.72 2.57
N ALA A 560 11.37 15.03 3.35
CA ALA A 560 11.87 13.94 4.19
C ALA A 560 12.51 12.90 3.27
N THR A 561 13.82 12.93 3.20
CA THR A 561 14.66 11.91 2.63
C THR A 561 14.55 10.69 3.54
N GLN A 562 13.58 9.82 3.31
CA GLN A 562 13.76 8.43 3.69
C GLN A 562 14.70 7.81 2.67
N SER A 563 15.98 7.84 3.00
CA SER A 563 17.00 7.03 2.36
C SER A 563 16.77 5.57 2.77
N GLU A 564 15.94 4.87 2.02
CA GLU A 564 16.13 3.43 1.91
C GLU A 564 17.41 3.25 1.06
N SER A 565 18.49 2.92 1.72
CA SER A 565 19.72 2.51 1.06
C SER A 565 19.46 1.22 0.30
N GLY A 566 19.12 1.36 -0.99
CA GLY A 566 19.23 0.27 -1.93
C GLY A 566 20.69 -0.18 -1.99
N ARG A 567 20.92 -1.48 -2.08
CA ARG A 567 22.25 -2.12 -2.06
C ARG A 567 23.25 -1.65 -3.11
N ASP A 568 22.90 -0.72 -3.99
CA ASP A 568 23.71 -0.32 -5.15
C ASP A 568 24.07 1.17 -5.24
N GLY A 569 24.18 1.89 -4.14
CA GLY A 569 24.91 3.17 -4.09
C GLY A 569 24.59 4.26 -5.15
N ARG A 570 23.53 4.14 -5.98
CA ARG A 570 23.13 5.14 -6.97
C ARG A 570 22.06 6.05 -6.40
N ALA A 571 22.39 7.32 -6.23
CA ALA A 571 21.49 8.35 -5.74
C ALA A 571 20.26 8.49 -6.66
N ARG A 572 19.08 8.23 -6.11
CA ARG A 572 17.80 8.49 -6.75
C ARG A 572 17.55 9.99 -6.74
N ALA A 573 17.44 10.61 -7.92
CA ALA A 573 17.16 12.04 -8.04
C ALA A 573 15.82 12.39 -7.37
N ALA A 574 15.83 13.39 -6.49
CA ALA A 574 14.63 13.91 -5.85
C ALA A 574 13.65 14.46 -6.90
N PRO A 575 12.32 14.28 -6.75
CA PRO A 575 11.34 14.85 -7.67
C PRO A 575 11.34 16.38 -7.54
N THR A 576 11.70 17.05 -8.60
CA THR A 576 11.58 18.50 -8.72
C THR A 576 10.10 18.89 -8.86
N THR A 577 9.61 19.80 -8.03
CA THR A 577 8.24 20.34 -8.03
C THR A 577 7.91 21.23 -9.26
N ALA A 578 8.84 21.41 -10.18
CA ALA A 578 8.65 22.22 -11.38
C ALA A 578 7.86 21.46 -12.45
N SER A 579 6.80 22.08 -12.98
CA SER A 579 6.11 21.59 -14.17
C SER A 579 7.06 21.56 -15.36
N ARG A 580 7.01 20.52 -16.18
CA ARG A 580 7.86 20.36 -17.36
C ARG A 580 7.03 19.98 -18.59
N ARG A 581 7.39 20.51 -19.74
CA ARG A 581 6.72 20.19 -21.00
C ARG A 581 7.26 18.88 -21.57
N LEU A 582 6.32 17.97 -21.88
CA LEU A 582 6.58 16.68 -22.50
C LEU A 582 6.38 16.78 -24.03
N PHE A 583 5.24 17.36 -24.43
CA PHE A 583 4.85 17.61 -25.81
C PHE A 583 4.43 19.06 -25.99
N SER A 584 4.43 19.55 -27.21
CA SER A 584 3.69 20.77 -27.57
C SER A 584 2.19 20.57 -27.33
N GLU A 585 1.46 21.63 -27.09
CA GLU A 585 0.01 21.58 -26.91
C GLU A 585 -0.69 20.94 -28.10
N SER A 586 -0.19 21.20 -29.31
CA SER A 586 -0.74 20.67 -30.55
C SER A 586 -0.53 19.16 -30.69
N THR A 587 0.67 18.66 -30.37
CA THR A 587 0.92 17.22 -30.37
C THR A 587 0.05 16.52 -29.31
N ALA A 588 -0.03 17.06 -28.10
CA ALA A 588 -0.89 16.50 -27.04
C ALA A 588 -2.37 16.50 -27.46
N TRP A 589 -2.80 17.55 -28.16
CA TRP A 589 -4.16 17.65 -28.67
C TRP A 589 -4.45 16.59 -29.76
N ILE A 590 -3.53 16.39 -30.74
CA ILE A 590 -3.68 15.35 -31.79
C ILE A 590 -3.76 13.95 -31.14
N ILE A 591 -2.89 13.65 -30.19
CA ILE A 591 -2.93 12.35 -29.47
C ILE A 591 -4.26 12.19 -28.73
N THR A 592 -4.72 13.24 -28.05
CA THR A 592 -6.02 13.25 -27.36
C THR A 592 -7.17 12.98 -28.32
N ASP A 593 -7.18 13.64 -29.48
CA ASP A 593 -8.18 13.47 -30.54
C ASP A 593 -8.19 12.04 -31.09
N ILE A 594 -7.00 11.45 -31.34
CA ILE A 594 -6.87 10.05 -31.75
C ILE A 594 -7.40 9.08 -30.68
N LEU A 595 -7.06 9.30 -29.40
CA LEU A 595 -7.49 8.45 -28.29
C LEU A 595 -8.99 8.59 -27.97
N ALA A 596 -9.62 9.69 -28.38
CA ALA A 596 -11.07 9.88 -28.26
C ALA A 596 -11.87 9.31 -29.44
N ASP A 597 -11.22 8.95 -30.55
CA ASP A 597 -11.85 8.54 -31.79
C ASP A 597 -12.38 7.11 -31.69
N ARG A 598 -13.71 6.96 -31.56
CA ARG A 598 -14.38 5.65 -31.49
C ARG A 598 -14.33 4.93 -32.83
N GLY A 599 -14.41 5.68 -33.95
CA GLY A 599 -14.37 5.11 -35.28
C GLY A 599 -13.02 4.48 -35.60
N ALA A 600 -11.93 5.17 -35.22
CA ALA A 600 -10.57 4.64 -35.40
C ALA A 600 -10.27 3.42 -34.50
N ARG A 601 -10.98 3.23 -33.37
CA ARG A 601 -10.85 2.05 -32.50
C ARG A 601 -11.62 0.81 -32.98
N TYR A 602 -12.56 1.01 -33.89
CA TYR A 602 -13.48 -0.05 -34.33
C TYR A 602 -12.78 -1.33 -34.81
N VAL A 603 -11.67 -1.20 -35.52
CA VAL A 603 -10.93 -2.32 -36.14
C VAL A 603 -10.59 -3.41 -35.11
N THR A 604 -10.18 -3.04 -33.90
CA THR A 604 -9.78 -4.02 -32.86
C THR A 604 -10.89 -4.26 -31.83
N PHE A 605 -11.67 -3.23 -31.48
CA PHE A 605 -12.55 -3.30 -30.31
C PHE A 605 -14.05 -3.37 -30.65
N GLY A 606 -14.41 -3.15 -31.92
CA GLY A 606 -15.82 -3.02 -32.30
C GLY A 606 -16.45 -1.72 -31.80
N PHE A 607 -17.74 -1.52 -32.09
CA PHE A 607 -18.46 -0.32 -31.64
C PHE A 607 -19.04 -0.46 -30.23
N ASP A 608 -19.53 -1.66 -29.89
CA ASP A 608 -20.13 -1.97 -28.59
C ASP A 608 -19.07 -2.55 -27.64
N ASN A 609 -18.49 -1.67 -26.82
CA ASN A 609 -17.43 -2.03 -25.89
C ASN A 609 -17.43 -1.10 -24.66
N PRO A 610 -16.85 -1.49 -23.52
CA PRO A 610 -16.84 -0.70 -22.28
C PRO A 610 -16.21 0.69 -22.39
N LEU A 611 -15.42 0.96 -23.44
CA LEU A 611 -14.78 2.27 -23.62
C LEU A 611 -15.71 3.30 -24.30
N ALA A 612 -16.90 2.86 -24.73
CA ALA A 612 -17.88 3.72 -25.39
C ALA A 612 -18.81 4.39 -24.37
N LEU A 613 -18.26 5.36 -23.60
CA LEU A 613 -19.03 6.09 -22.59
C LEU A 613 -20.11 6.97 -23.18
N SER A 614 -21.08 7.39 -22.36
CA SER A 614 -22.14 8.34 -22.75
C SER A 614 -21.59 9.76 -23.05
N HIS A 615 -20.41 10.07 -22.55
CA HIS A 615 -19.74 11.37 -22.68
C HIS A 615 -18.35 11.22 -23.34
N TRP A 616 -17.74 12.36 -23.63
CA TRP A 616 -16.42 12.40 -24.25
C TRP A 616 -15.32 11.96 -23.30
N ALA A 617 -14.46 11.04 -23.78
CA ALA A 617 -13.25 10.61 -23.09
C ALA A 617 -12.22 10.10 -24.11
N ALA A 618 -10.94 10.35 -23.81
CA ALA A 618 -9.80 9.76 -24.49
C ALA A 618 -9.29 8.58 -23.67
N VAL A 619 -9.04 7.43 -24.31
CA VAL A 619 -8.72 6.19 -23.57
C VAL A 619 -7.79 5.28 -24.35
N LYS A 620 -6.92 4.58 -23.61
CA LYS A 620 -6.00 3.56 -24.14
C LYS A 620 -6.00 2.33 -23.24
N THR A 621 -6.09 1.18 -23.86
CA THR A 621 -5.92 -0.13 -23.20
C THR A 621 -4.50 -0.64 -23.33
N GLY A 622 -4.12 -1.52 -22.42
CA GLY A 622 -2.88 -2.29 -22.47
C GLY A 622 -3.10 -3.71 -21.97
N THR A 623 -2.40 -4.65 -22.59
CA THR A 623 -2.34 -6.05 -22.16
C THR A 623 -0.88 -6.48 -22.26
N SER A 624 -0.31 -6.97 -21.18
CA SER A 624 1.06 -7.48 -21.16
C SER A 624 1.11 -8.91 -21.72
N LYS A 625 2.33 -9.43 -21.92
CA LYS A 625 2.56 -10.80 -22.35
C LYS A 625 1.84 -11.79 -21.42
N ASP A 626 1.21 -12.80 -22.00
CA ASP A 626 0.47 -13.87 -21.31
C ASP A 626 -0.72 -13.32 -20.47
N MET A 627 -1.24 -12.13 -20.79
CA MET A 627 -2.37 -11.49 -20.09
C MET A 627 -2.13 -11.32 -18.58
N ARG A 628 -0.87 -11.09 -18.13
CA ARG A 628 -0.53 -10.94 -16.70
C ARG A 628 -1.01 -9.63 -16.14
N ASP A 629 -0.90 -8.55 -16.94
CA ASP A 629 -1.28 -7.20 -16.57
C ASP A 629 -2.22 -6.61 -17.59
N ASN A 630 -3.36 -6.15 -17.15
CA ASN A 630 -4.36 -5.51 -17.96
C ASN A 630 -4.58 -4.09 -17.51
N TRP A 631 -4.57 -3.16 -18.46
CA TRP A 631 -4.64 -1.74 -18.18
C TRP A 631 -5.75 -1.08 -18.99
N THR A 632 -6.40 -0.11 -18.39
CA THR A 632 -7.18 0.90 -19.09
C THR A 632 -6.95 2.24 -18.45
N ILE A 633 -6.40 3.20 -19.23
CA ILE A 633 -6.12 4.54 -18.76
C ILE A 633 -6.74 5.53 -19.72
N GLY A 634 -7.47 6.46 -19.17
CA GLY A 634 -8.13 7.47 -19.98
C GLY A 634 -8.54 8.67 -19.14
N PHE A 635 -8.94 9.72 -19.82
CA PHE A 635 -9.28 10.98 -19.20
C PHE A 635 -10.45 11.67 -19.92
N ASN A 636 -11.16 12.47 -19.15
CA ASN A 636 -12.02 13.53 -19.66
C ASN A 636 -11.35 14.89 -19.36
N THR A 637 -12.07 16.00 -19.46
CA THR A 637 -11.46 17.33 -19.21
C THR A 637 -11.23 17.62 -17.71
N ARG A 638 -11.75 16.81 -16.81
CA ARG A 638 -11.70 17.03 -15.36
C ARG A 638 -10.73 16.07 -14.67
N VAL A 639 -10.80 14.80 -15.01
CA VAL A 639 -10.05 13.76 -14.31
C VAL A 639 -9.36 12.81 -15.28
N THR A 640 -8.27 12.22 -14.82
CA THR A 640 -7.60 11.08 -15.44
C THR A 640 -7.78 9.87 -14.54
N VAL A 641 -8.30 8.79 -15.12
CA VAL A 641 -8.57 7.52 -14.44
C VAL A 641 -7.65 6.43 -15.00
N GLY A 642 -6.91 5.79 -14.11
CA GLY A 642 -6.10 4.62 -14.43
C GLY A 642 -6.61 3.39 -13.67
N VAL A 643 -6.69 2.27 -14.37
CA VAL A 643 -7.08 0.97 -13.82
C VAL A 643 -6.10 -0.10 -14.26
N TRP A 644 -5.70 -0.93 -13.31
CA TRP A 644 -4.95 -2.16 -13.52
C TRP A 644 -5.75 -3.34 -12.99
N VAL A 645 -5.71 -4.47 -13.71
CA VAL A 645 -6.25 -5.78 -13.29
C VAL A 645 -5.20 -6.84 -13.57
N GLY A 646 -4.99 -7.73 -12.59
CA GLY A 646 -3.98 -8.78 -12.67
C GLY A 646 -3.95 -9.66 -11.43
N ASN A 647 -2.79 -10.21 -11.14
CA ASN A 647 -2.52 -10.97 -9.92
C ASN A 647 -1.30 -10.40 -9.21
N ALA A 648 -1.34 -10.27 -7.89
CA ALA A 648 -0.20 -9.81 -7.10
C ALA A 648 1.04 -10.70 -7.31
N SER A 649 0.82 -11.99 -7.54
CA SER A 649 1.85 -12.99 -7.85
C SER A 649 2.48 -12.86 -9.23
N GLY A 650 1.89 -12.07 -10.15
CA GLY A 650 2.27 -12.03 -11.56
C GLY A 650 1.81 -13.26 -12.37
N ALA A 651 0.94 -14.11 -11.83
CA ALA A 651 0.38 -15.25 -12.57
C ALA A 651 -0.50 -14.78 -13.74
N PRO A 652 -0.48 -15.48 -14.89
CA PRO A 652 -1.29 -15.13 -16.04
C PRO A 652 -2.80 -15.28 -15.76
N MET A 653 -3.59 -14.42 -16.34
CA MET A 653 -5.05 -14.55 -16.39
C MET A 653 -5.51 -15.35 -17.63
N HIS A 654 -6.74 -15.84 -17.62
CA HIS A 654 -7.28 -16.67 -18.71
C HIS A 654 -8.30 -15.88 -19.53
N ASN A 655 -7.95 -15.55 -20.77
CA ASN A 655 -8.80 -14.78 -21.71
C ASN A 655 -9.30 -13.45 -21.11
N VAL A 656 -8.43 -12.75 -20.38
CA VAL A 656 -8.69 -11.41 -19.83
C VAL A 656 -7.69 -10.42 -20.45
N THR A 657 -8.22 -9.42 -21.11
CA THR A 657 -7.46 -8.38 -21.79
C THR A 657 -7.75 -7.01 -21.19
N GLY A 658 -7.01 -5.97 -21.55
CA GLY A 658 -7.27 -4.63 -21.06
C GLY A 658 -8.71 -4.16 -21.22
N ILE A 659 -9.37 -4.55 -22.31
CA ILE A 659 -10.76 -4.15 -22.56
C ILE A 659 -11.78 -4.99 -21.76
N THR A 660 -11.51 -6.27 -21.51
CA THR A 660 -12.44 -7.16 -20.79
C THR A 660 -12.18 -7.19 -19.27
N GLY A 661 -10.97 -6.87 -18.82
CA GLY A 661 -10.58 -6.81 -17.41
C GLY A 661 -10.68 -5.41 -16.83
N ALA A 662 -9.78 -4.53 -17.24
CA ALA A 662 -9.69 -3.17 -16.69
C ALA A 662 -10.74 -2.20 -17.27
N GLY A 663 -11.19 -2.43 -18.51
CA GLY A 663 -12.14 -1.55 -19.22
C GLY A 663 -13.46 -1.32 -18.49
N PRO A 664 -14.17 -2.36 -18.03
CA PRO A 664 -15.45 -2.20 -17.31
C PRO A 664 -15.31 -1.45 -15.98
N ILE A 665 -14.23 -1.70 -15.24
CA ILE A 665 -13.93 -0.97 -13.98
C ILE A 665 -13.67 0.50 -14.31
N TRP A 666 -12.85 0.77 -15.35
CA TRP A 666 -12.55 2.13 -15.79
C TRP A 666 -13.82 2.88 -16.20
N ALA A 667 -14.74 2.24 -16.91
CA ALA A 667 -16.01 2.84 -17.33
C ALA A 667 -16.87 3.23 -16.13
N ASP A 668 -17.10 2.32 -15.18
CA ASP A 668 -17.90 2.60 -13.98
C ASP A 668 -17.28 3.75 -13.15
N VAL A 669 -15.95 3.77 -12.98
CA VAL A 669 -15.27 4.83 -12.23
C VAL A 669 -15.30 6.17 -12.96
N MET A 670 -15.12 6.17 -14.29
CA MET A 670 -15.17 7.38 -15.09
C MET A 670 -16.60 7.99 -15.10
N GLU A 671 -17.64 7.17 -15.19
CA GLU A 671 -19.05 7.63 -15.11
C GLU A 671 -19.34 8.20 -13.70
N ALA A 672 -18.87 7.54 -12.63
CA ALA A 672 -19.02 8.06 -11.26
C ALA A 672 -18.29 9.41 -11.08
N ALA A 673 -17.08 9.53 -11.61
CA ALA A 673 -16.31 10.76 -11.58
C ALA A 673 -16.99 11.87 -12.42
N ALA A 674 -17.54 11.53 -13.59
CA ALA A 674 -18.26 12.45 -14.46
C ALA A 674 -19.56 12.96 -13.80
N ALA A 675 -20.29 12.09 -13.12
CA ALA A 675 -21.49 12.46 -12.36
C ALA A 675 -21.18 13.47 -11.24
N LYS A 676 -20.01 13.35 -10.58
CA LYS A 676 -19.62 14.19 -9.45
C LYS A 676 -18.93 15.50 -9.86
N PHE A 677 -18.00 15.42 -10.83
CA PHE A 677 -17.15 16.57 -11.22
C PHE A 677 -17.52 17.17 -12.58
N GLY A 678 -18.47 16.56 -13.29
CA GLY A 678 -18.83 16.92 -14.64
C GLY A 678 -17.86 16.37 -15.69
N THR A 679 -18.29 16.39 -16.94
CA THR A 679 -17.52 15.88 -18.08
C THR A 679 -16.66 16.96 -18.75
N GLY A 680 -17.11 18.21 -18.68
CA GLY A 680 -16.52 19.34 -19.41
C GLY A 680 -16.69 19.19 -20.92
N ARG A 681 -16.14 20.14 -21.67
CA ARG A 681 -16.06 20.12 -23.13
C ARG A 681 -14.59 19.93 -23.54
N PRO A 682 -14.28 19.14 -24.58
CA PRO A 682 -12.94 19.07 -25.14
C PRO A 682 -12.40 20.45 -25.46
N SER A 683 -11.10 20.67 -25.29
CA SER A 683 -10.46 21.90 -25.68
C SER A 683 -10.56 22.11 -27.20
N ALA A 684 -10.73 23.35 -27.60
CA ALA A 684 -10.64 23.72 -29.03
C ALA A 684 -9.24 23.37 -29.58
N PRO A 685 -9.12 23.06 -30.89
CA PRO A 685 -7.82 22.81 -31.49
C PRO A 685 -6.91 24.04 -31.38
N PRO A 686 -5.63 23.85 -31.00
CA PRO A 686 -4.65 24.95 -31.01
C PRO A 686 -4.50 25.63 -32.37
N ALA A 687 -4.20 26.92 -32.36
CA ALA A 687 -4.18 27.78 -33.58
C ALA A 687 -3.15 27.35 -34.67
N ASN A 688 -2.13 26.58 -34.28
CA ASN A 688 -1.12 26.04 -35.22
C ASN A 688 -1.51 24.70 -35.83
N LEU A 689 -2.71 24.18 -35.53
CA LEU A 689 -3.29 23.03 -36.22
C LEU A 689 -4.10 23.45 -37.41
N LEU A 690 -3.98 22.65 -38.47
CA LEU A 690 -4.72 22.82 -39.72
C LEU A 690 -5.52 21.57 -40.00
N LYS A 691 -6.81 21.71 -40.34
CA LYS A 691 -7.69 20.62 -40.73
C LYS A 691 -7.73 20.43 -42.21
N ARG A 692 -7.57 19.23 -42.72
CA ARG A 692 -7.64 18.85 -44.13
C ARG A 692 -8.51 17.65 -44.37
N HIS A 693 -9.25 17.65 -45.45
CA HIS A 693 -9.95 16.44 -45.92
C HIS A 693 -8.98 15.51 -46.63
N ILE A 694 -8.89 14.26 -46.19
CA ILE A 694 -7.97 13.24 -46.67
C ILE A 694 -8.71 12.01 -47.19
N GLN A 695 -8.23 11.49 -48.31
CA GLN A 695 -8.66 10.25 -48.90
C GLN A 695 -7.48 9.28 -48.94
N PHE A 696 -7.70 8.05 -48.58
CA PHE A 696 -6.71 6.99 -48.53
C PHE A 696 -6.93 6.06 -49.72
N ALA A 697 -5.99 6.05 -50.66
CA ALA A 697 -6.08 5.27 -51.92
C ALA A 697 -4.98 4.21 -51.96
N SER A 698 -5.28 3.08 -52.57
CA SER A 698 -4.37 2.02 -52.99
C SER A 698 -4.67 1.64 -54.41
N SER A 699 -3.74 0.93 -55.12
CA SER A 699 -4.00 0.30 -56.42
C SER A 699 -5.21 -0.62 -56.40
N ASP A 700 -5.47 -1.25 -55.25
CA ASP A 700 -6.53 -2.26 -55.07
C ASP A 700 -7.83 -1.70 -54.45
N GLY A 701 -7.93 -0.36 -54.29
CA GLY A 701 -9.10 0.29 -53.73
C GLY A 701 -8.84 1.27 -52.58
N GLN A 702 -9.89 1.49 -51.77
CA GLN A 702 -9.81 2.41 -50.63
C GLN A 702 -9.20 1.67 -49.41
N VAL A 703 -8.14 2.22 -48.86
CA VAL A 703 -7.43 1.66 -47.66
C VAL A 703 -8.23 1.93 -46.36
N GLU A 704 -8.66 3.17 -46.18
CA GLU A 704 -9.47 3.62 -45.05
C GLU A 704 -10.55 4.60 -45.54
N ALA A 705 -11.59 4.78 -44.73
CA ALA A 705 -12.63 5.77 -44.99
C ALA A 705 -12.03 7.18 -45.07
N ARG A 706 -12.48 7.96 -46.07
CA ARG A 706 -12.15 9.37 -46.14
C ARG A 706 -12.59 10.11 -44.87
N ARG A 707 -11.77 11.05 -44.43
CA ARG A 707 -12.06 11.85 -43.22
C ARG A 707 -11.35 13.19 -43.21
N ASP A 708 -11.77 14.05 -42.31
CA ASP A 708 -11.03 15.24 -41.96
C ASP A 708 -9.93 14.89 -40.93
N GLU A 709 -8.71 15.30 -41.21
CA GLU A 709 -7.55 15.02 -40.36
C GLU A 709 -6.84 16.31 -39.96
N TRP A 710 -6.23 16.28 -38.75
CA TRP A 710 -5.51 17.40 -38.17
C TRP A 710 -3.99 17.29 -38.40
N PHE A 711 -3.37 18.39 -38.80
CA PHE A 711 -1.94 18.49 -39.08
C PHE A 711 -1.32 19.65 -38.31
N LEU A 712 -0.10 19.45 -37.84
CA LEU A 712 0.75 20.60 -37.48
C LEU A 712 0.98 21.43 -38.75
N ARG A 713 0.83 22.73 -38.65
CA ARG A 713 0.99 23.63 -39.80
C ARG A 713 2.36 23.45 -40.45
N GLY A 714 2.40 23.17 -41.74
CA GLY A 714 3.58 22.85 -42.51
C GLY A 714 3.91 21.35 -42.61
N THR A 715 3.10 20.49 -41.99
CA THR A 715 3.22 19.00 -42.14
C THR A 715 2.05 18.41 -42.95
N GLU A 716 1.10 19.22 -43.37
CA GLU A 716 -0.01 18.79 -44.19
C GLU A 716 0.47 18.29 -45.57
N PRO A 717 -0.11 17.20 -46.10
CA PRO A 717 0.26 16.68 -47.41
C PRO A 717 -0.10 17.66 -48.49
N ALA A 718 0.73 17.72 -49.55
CA ALA A 718 0.49 18.57 -50.71
C ALA A 718 -0.80 18.18 -51.49
N SER A 719 -1.15 16.87 -51.46
CA SER A 719 -2.36 16.32 -52.06
C SER A 719 -3.35 15.84 -50.98
N SER A 720 -4.66 15.97 -51.24
CA SER A 720 -5.69 15.38 -50.41
C SER A 720 -5.73 13.84 -50.50
N GLN A 721 -5.13 13.25 -51.51
CA GLN A 721 -5.00 11.81 -51.68
C GLN A 721 -3.65 11.35 -51.09
N ILE A 722 -3.75 10.43 -50.12
CA ILE A 722 -2.60 9.73 -49.57
C ILE A 722 -2.62 8.33 -50.19
N ALA A 723 -1.68 8.08 -51.09
CA ALA A 723 -1.51 6.76 -51.69
C ALA A 723 -0.74 5.87 -50.71
N ALA A 724 -1.21 4.63 -50.54
CA ALA A 724 -0.34 3.60 -50.00
C ALA A 724 0.88 3.51 -50.95
N ARG A 725 2.08 3.66 -50.41
CA ARG A 725 3.28 3.40 -51.19
C ARG A 725 3.17 1.97 -51.67
N GLU A 726 3.01 1.75 -52.99
CA GLU A 726 3.09 0.42 -53.50
C GLU A 726 4.33 -0.19 -52.91
N ALA A 727 4.19 -1.28 -52.16
CA ALA A 727 5.28 -2.19 -51.93
C ALA A 727 5.82 -2.39 -53.36
N SER A 728 6.99 -1.81 -53.67
CA SER A 728 7.60 -1.90 -54.99
C SER A 728 7.28 -3.29 -55.49
N SER A 729 6.74 -3.40 -56.70
CA SER A 729 6.34 -4.64 -57.36
C SER A 729 7.55 -5.57 -57.49
N ALA A 730 8.18 -5.87 -56.43
CA ALA A 730 9.14 -6.91 -56.20
C ALA A 730 8.27 -8.13 -55.96
N GLY A 731 8.34 -9.06 -56.85
CA GLY A 731 7.56 -10.29 -56.92
C GLY A 731 7.30 -11.01 -55.61
N ALA A 732 6.51 -12.03 -55.67
CA ALA A 732 6.16 -12.79 -54.49
C ALA A 732 7.33 -12.99 -53.54
N ARG A 733 7.18 -12.60 -52.25
CA ARG A 733 8.26 -12.69 -51.25
C ARG A 733 7.98 -13.76 -50.22
N ILE A 734 9.01 -14.33 -49.65
CA ILE A 734 8.97 -15.25 -48.54
C ILE A 734 8.56 -14.48 -47.25
N VAL A 735 7.37 -14.84 -46.74
CA VAL A 735 6.83 -14.24 -45.52
C VAL A 735 7.23 -15.04 -44.27
N MET A 736 7.40 -16.37 -44.46
CA MET A 736 7.78 -17.26 -43.36
C MET A 736 8.58 -18.46 -43.94
N PRO A 737 9.74 -18.73 -43.30
CA PRO A 737 10.48 -17.98 -42.30
C PRO A 737 11.07 -16.71 -42.87
N THR A 738 11.36 -15.74 -42.01
CA THR A 738 12.10 -14.50 -42.45
C THR A 738 13.61 -14.73 -42.48
N ASP A 739 14.31 -13.92 -43.25
CA ASP A 739 15.76 -13.99 -43.32
C ASP A 739 16.43 -13.85 -41.96
N GLY A 740 17.46 -14.64 -41.69
CA GLY A 740 18.13 -14.66 -40.39
C GLY A 740 17.40 -15.43 -39.25
N THR A 741 16.24 -16.06 -39.52
CA THR A 741 15.53 -16.85 -38.51
C THR A 741 16.40 -17.97 -37.94
N ILE A 742 16.45 -18.07 -36.60
CA ILE A 742 17.09 -19.20 -35.91
C ILE A 742 16.00 -20.14 -35.41
N ILE A 743 16.06 -21.39 -35.86
CA ILE A 743 15.13 -22.44 -35.44
C ILE A 743 15.86 -23.40 -34.50
N ALA A 744 15.39 -23.63 -33.31
CA ALA A 744 15.89 -24.65 -32.42
C ALA A 744 15.05 -25.92 -32.57
N LEU A 745 15.68 -27.03 -32.95
CA LEU A 745 15.04 -28.36 -32.94
C LEU A 745 14.96 -28.84 -31.49
N ASP A 746 13.79 -29.27 -31.09
CA ASP A 746 13.54 -29.85 -29.77
C ASP A 746 13.96 -31.33 -29.77
N PRO A 747 14.92 -31.74 -28.93
CA PRO A 747 15.36 -33.13 -28.87
C PRO A 747 14.26 -34.09 -28.40
N ASP A 748 13.25 -33.61 -27.72
CA ASP A 748 12.14 -34.43 -27.20
C ASP A 748 11.01 -34.65 -28.23
N ILE A 749 11.06 -33.92 -29.36
CA ILE A 749 10.10 -34.07 -30.46
C ILE A 749 10.75 -34.88 -31.61
N PRO A 750 10.15 -36.00 -32.05
CA PRO A 750 10.67 -36.76 -33.20
C PRO A 750 10.90 -35.86 -34.40
N ALA A 751 12.03 -35.97 -35.09
CA ALA A 751 12.40 -35.13 -36.23
C ALA A 751 11.32 -35.08 -37.34
N ALA A 752 10.58 -36.18 -37.57
CA ALA A 752 9.50 -36.25 -38.53
C ALA A 752 8.28 -35.35 -38.18
N ASN A 753 8.17 -34.97 -36.90
CA ASN A 753 7.08 -34.12 -36.41
C ASN A 753 7.47 -32.64 -36.30
N GLN A 754 8.74 -32.33 -36.45
CA GLN A 754 9.23 -30.96 -36.44
C GLN A 754 9.15 -30.39 -37.86
N ARG A 755 8.21 -29.49 -38.08
CA ARG A 755 7.92 -28.94 -39.40
C ARG A 755 7.87 -27.41 -39.35
N VAL A 756 8.44 -26.78 -40.37
CA VAL A 756 8.40 -25.35 -40.63
C VAL A 756 7.48 -25.08 -41.78
N GLN A 757 6.57 -24.12 -41.61
CA GLN A 757 5.68 -23.70 -42.69
C GLN A 757 6.37 -22.61 -43.51
N LEU A 758 6.50 -22.87 -44.83
CA LEU A 758 6.97 -21.89 -45.80
C LEU A 758 5.77 -21.18 -46.39
N LYS A 759 5.74 -19.86 -46.28
CA LYS A 759 4.61 -19.03 -46.78
C LYS A 759 5.16 -17.92 -47.68
N SER A 760 4.50 -17.69 -48.80
CA SER A 760 4.70 -16.54 -49.68
C SER A 760 3.65 -15.45 -49.42
N GLY A 761 3.98 -14.21 -49.70
CA GLY A 761 3.10 -13.05 -49.54
C GLY A 761 2.05 -12.92 -50.62
N ASP A 762 2.18 -13.64 -51.74
CA ASP A 762 1.22 -13.67 -52.82
C ASP A 762 0.56 -15.05 -52.90
N ALA A 763 -0.55 -15.22 -52.21
CA ALA A 763 -1.32 -16.47 -52.19
C ALA A 763 -2.07 -16.78 -53.54
N ALA A 764 -2.08 -15.84 -54.48
CA ALA A 764 -2.80 -15.98 -55.76
C ALA A 764 -1.98 -16.66 -56.86
N ARG A 765 -0.66 -16.79 -56.64
CA ARG A 765 0.22 -17.45 -57.62
C ARG A 765 0.88 -18.69 -57.05
N ALA A 766 0.77 -19.80 -57.76
CA ALA A 766 1.55 -21.01 -57.44
C ALA A 766 3.04 -20.65 -57.53
N SER A 767 3.75 -20.71 -56.42
CA SER A 767 5.19 -20.48 -56.34
C SER A 767 5.87 -21.81 -56.00
N CYS A 768 7.05 -22.02 -56.55
CA CYS A 768 7.87 -23.21 -56.30
C CYS A 768 8.87 -22.92 -55.18
N TRP A 769 9.05 -23.82 -54.23
CA TRP A 769 9.92 -23.70 -53.10
C TRP A 769 11.13 -24.61 -53.24
N THR A 770 12.35 -24.07 -53.03
CA THR A 770 13.55 -24.85 -52.89
C THR A 770 14.22 -24.57 -51.58
N VAL A 771 14.84 -25.59 -50.98
CA VAL A 771 15.64 -25.48 -49.79
C VAL A 771 16.99 -26.13 -50.02
N ASN A 772 18.07 -25.39 -49.91
CA ASN A 772 19.43 -25.84 -50.26
C ASN A 772 19.49 -26.46 -51.63
N ASP A 773 18.77 -25.83 -52.61
CA ASP A 773 18.64 -26.24 -54.02
C ASP A 773 17.86 -27.52 -54.26
N GLU A 774 17.24 -28.11 -53.19
CA GLU A 774 16.30 -29.20 -53.30
C GLU A 774 14.88 -28.69 -53.49
N THR A 775 14.16 -29.09 -54.49
CA THR A 775 12.78 -28.65 -54.78
C THR A 775 11.78 -29.37 -53.89
N LEU A 776 11.05 -28.59 -53.07
CA LEU A 776 9.98 -29.11 -52.20
C LEU A 776 8.63 -29.23 -52.87
N GLY A 777 8.42 -28.48 -53.98
CA GLY A 777 7.19 -28.45 -54.72
C GLY A 777 6.68 -27.05 -55.02
N CYS A 778 5.63 -26.96 -55.85
CA CYS A 778 4.96 -25.72 -56.24
C CYS A 778 3.56 -25.71 -55.63
N SER A 779 3.23 -24.67 -54.87
CA SER A 779 1.92 -24.54 -54.20
C SER A 779 1.59 -23.07 -53.93
N ALA A 780 0.30 -22.73 -54.08
CA ALA A 780 -0.25 -21.48 -53.56
C ALA A 780 -0.54 -21.52 -52.06
N LEU A 781 -0.55 -22.71 -51.46
CA LEU A 781 -0.73 -22.92 -50.03
C LEU A 781 0.62 -23.05 -49.34
N PRO A 782 0.69 -22.79 -48.00
CA PRO A 782 1.91 -23.00 -47.25
C PRO A 782 2.49 -24.39 -47.41
N VAL A 783 3.78 -24.47 -47.70
CA VAL A 783 4.53 -25.73 -47.87
C VAL A 783 5.16 -26.11 -46.53
N SER A 784 4.99 -27.32 -46.09
CA SER A 784 5.53 -27.86 -44.85
C SER A 784 6.90 -28.51 -45.11
N TRP A 785 7.96 -28.02 -44.45
CA TRP A 785 9.30 -28.55 -44.60
C TRP A 785 9.85 -29.04 -43.26
N SER A 786 10.60 -30.16 -43.30
CA SER A 786 11.27 -30.69 -42.08
C SER A 786 12.72 -30.20 -42.03
N PRO A 787 13.09 -29.31 -41.08
CA PRO A 787 14.40 -28.71 -41.07
C PRO A 787 15.46 -29.69 -40.56
N LEU A 788 16.66 -29.59 -41.13
CA LEU A 788 17.87 -30.27 -40.68
C LEU A 788 18.81 -29.23 -40.03
N ALA A 789 19.60 -29.68 -39.04
CA ALA A 789 20.55 -28.80 -38.35
C ALA A 789 21.61 -28.25 -39.35
N GLY A 790 21.86 -26.96 -39.28
CA GLY A 790 22.80 -26.25 -40.15
C GLY A 790 22.19 -25.00 -40.76
N ASN A 791 22.91 -24.35 -41.64
CA ASN A 791 22.39 -23.22 -42.42
C ASN A 791 21.54 -23.76 -43.59
N SER A 792 20.35 -23.18 -43.78
CA SER A 792 19.42 -23.53 -44.86
C SER A 792 19.09 -22.29 -45.67
N VAL A 793 19.27 -22.36 -46.96
CA VAL A 793 18.88 -21.32 -47.91
C VAL A 793 17.56 -21.72 -48.52
N ILE A 794 16.50 -20.95 -48.29
CA ILE A 794 15.15 -21.14 -48.80
C ILE A 794 14.95 -20.13 -49.92
N LYS A 795 14.56 -20.62 -51.12
CA LYS A 795 14.28 -19.77 -52.26
C LYS A 795 12.84 -19.95 -52.70
N LEU A 796 12.23 -18.87 -53.13
CA LEU A 796 10.94 -18.83 -53.76
C LEU A 796 11.17 -18.58 -55.25
N MET A 797 10.67 -19.48 -56.09
CA MET A 797 10.83 -19.49 -57.54
C MET A 797 9.47 -19.24 -58.22
N ASP A 798 9.46 -18.63 -59.36
CA ASP A 798 8.28 -18.58 -60.25
C ASP A 798 8.06 -19.90 -61.02
N ALA A 799 7.00 -19.94 -61.85
CA ALA A 799 6.68 -21.12 -62.67
C ALA A 799 7.73 -21.37 -63.77
N ASP A 800 8.51 -20.35 -64.12
CA ASP A 800 9.56 -20.39 -65.12
C ASP A 800 10.96 -20.70 -64.53
N GLY A 801 11.04 -20.91 -63.25
CA GLY A 801 12.26 -21.25 -62.52
C GLY A 801 13.13 -20.06 -62.19
N GLN A 802 12.62 -18.82 -62.26
CA GLN A 802 13.35 -17.64 -61.89
C GLN A 802 13.21 -17.41 -60.38
N GLU A 803 14.30 -17.08 -59.69
CA GLU A 803 14.32 -16.76 -58.26
C GLU A 803 13.59 -15.42 -58.02
N LEU A 804 12.51 -15.47 -57.20
CA LEU A 804 11.72 -14.34 -56.82
C LEU A 804 12.19 -13.76 -55.49
N ASP A 805 12.57 -14.61 -54.56
CA ASP A 805 13.07 -14.20 -53.24
C ASP A 805 13.89 -15.30 -52.57
N ARG A 806 14.75 -14.91 -51.60
CA ARG A 806 15.65 -15.81 -50.90
C ARG A 806 15.78 -15.40 -49.44
N VAL A 807 15.74 -16.38 -48.52
CA VAL A 807 16.04 -16.19 -47.10
C VAL A 807 17.02 -17.26 -46.64
N THR A 808 17.91 -16.89 -45.73
CA THR A 808 18.83 -17.80 -45.06
C THR A 808 18.47 -17.95 -43.60
N ILE A 809 18.35 -19.17 -43.14
CA ILE A 809 18.00 -19.47 -41.74
C ILE A 809 19.05 -20.38 -41.12
N VAL A 810 19.12 -20.37 -39.78
CA VAL A 810 20.01 -21.24 -39.00
C VAL A 810 19.20 -22.22 -38.21
N VAL A 811 19.34 -23.51 -38.43
CA VAL A 811 18.69 -24.55 -37.66
C VAL A 811 19.67 -25.11 -36.62
N ARG A 812 19.37 -24.96 -35.36
CA ARG A 812 20.18 -25.44 -34.22
C ARG A 812 19.53 -26.64 -33.53
N GLY A 813 20.36 -27.59 -33.09
CA GLY A 813 19.87 -28.82 -32.45
C GLY A 813 19.60 -29.93 -33.47
N GLY A 814 19.48 -31.17 -33.02
CA GLY A 814 19.36 -32.40 -33.79
C GLY A 814 20.55 -33.30 -33.49
N LEU A 815 20.28 -34.59 -33.33
CA LEU A 815 21.33 -35.63 -33.21
C LEU A 815 22.16 -35.58 -34.49
N LEU A 816 23.45 -35.25 -34.34
CA LEU A 816 24.45 -35.53 -35.38
C LEU A 816 24.36 -37.02 -35.68
N LEU A 817 23.78 -37.40 -36.81
CA LEU A 817 23.92 -38.76 -37.32
C LEU A 817 25.43 -39.03 -37.41
N ALA A 818 25.91 -39.94 -36.55
CA ALA A 818 27.28 -40.41 -36.54
C ALA A 818 27.57 -41.04 -37.90
N GLY A 819 28.18 -40.30 -38.83
CA GLY A 819 28.46 -40.78 -40.19
C GLY A 819 29.32 -39.89 -41.08
N GLN A 820 29.77 -38.73 -40.65
CA GLN A 820 30.72 -37.89 -41.41
C GLN A 820 31.77 -37.19 -40.53
N ALA A 821 32.54 -38.00 -39.78
CA ALA A 821 33.76 -37.53 -39.15
C ALA A 821 34.90 -38.38 -39.67
N ALA A 822 35.31 -38.16 -40.89
CA ALA A 822 36.61 -38.60 -41.43
C ALA A 822 36.91 -37.86 -42.75
N THR A 823 37.48 -36.69 -42.68
CA THR A 823 38.54 -36.16 -43.51
C THR A 823 38.70 -34.67 -43.29
N GLU A 824 39.56 -34.36 -42.39
CA GLU A 824 40.45 -33.19 -42.43
C GLU A 824 41.44 -33.29 -41.27
N ARG A 825 42.52 -33.98 -41.53
CA ARG A 825 43.78 -33.75 -40.83
C ARG A 825 44.81 -33.21 -41.82
N SER A 826 45.18 -32.02 -41.54
CA SER A 826 46.53 -31.43 -41.62
C SER A 826 47.26 -31.38 -42.98
N PRO A 827 48.23 -30.47 -43.18
CA PRO A 827 49.10 -29.91 -42.14
C PRO A 827 48.88 -28.43 -41.88
#